data_0eef2fabd8c89d2a109c9d0fedc7a008
#
_entry.id   0eef2fabd8c89d2a109c9d0fedc7a008
#
_cell.length_a   1.000
_cell.length_b   1.000
_cell.length_c   1.000
_cell.angle_alpha   90.00
_cell.angle_beta   90.00
_cell.angle_gamma   90.00
#
_symmetry.space_group_name_H-M   'P 1'
#
loop_
_entity.id
_entity.type
_entity.pdbx_description
1 polymer ?
#
loop_
_entity_poly.entity_id
_entity_poly.type
_entity_poly.pdbx_seq_one_letter_code
_entity_poly.pdbx_strand_id
1 'polypeptide(L)'
;MISKNILDTCKLVEFIAIDLETTGLIPKEESIIEVSAIKFKNGKEESTFTYLLAPDKLISPFIEDLTGISNEMVKGKPSFVDILDELIDFIGNMPIVGHNVQFDINFIKYHSNDRYDLSETNLVCDTYLLSKFILFSNEQHSLESISEFYNLSTEGSHRALNDARNSGKILIRLIEELVKFDSALFSRLSNLFSHRNVFNTTIINNLSDYKNTSVDANKIFKVNDPFIRYVSKKKKDPQPLEDVIGENGMLYDDSKYLFRESQYQMAKSIENNIYNNDISMIEAGTGLGKTYAYLIPFILSSYKTDTPLIISTYTKSLQDQLFYKDLKYILNLIDIDFNGLLLKGRNNYICLNRLNHLESNSDELIRDFECHELAAIIVWSYYTKSGDIEECSSFSVARNFRLWNLVKSDVRFCQKQCNHSDTCFYSKLTDYIQESNVIIVNHALFMSDAIENRNLLPREHLFVIDEAHDLFKATKDILTLGYDRSSLMDYLSNISILINKDLKDDSPDNIKDIYQRIQLTMEDVELFFKSYLDSKTLGNSENPSYPSVSMYNDIEIEFQDCSPTLMELFENLKKLKKIFLLIDEDNPNYISFKKNGLIDLINQFMDYIEILFSCSDSDDYLSWMKYFHKTQTCSINYLYKDIGKILFEKYFKNNNIGLLCSATMTVNNSFDYFISSIGLNDLTYDVEIKKLILPSPFFLEDQLSFYSFKSELNINSDEYIDKISEQIFEISSYYNKRMLVLCTSFKQASQIKNRLRLRFSKINKRLLVHEKGRSKSSLIRAYKGSKSSVLIGTMAFWEGIDLPGSELSILMMLRIPFSNPNDPYMRYMNEKLSSQGENGFNEIQVPDACLKMKQGFGRLIRTEDDSGIFIVTDP
;
A
#
# COMPACT_ATOMS: atom_id res chain seq x y z
N MET A 1 -35.15 12.12 5.41
CA MET A 1 -34.93 13.49 5.91
C MET A 1 -34.59 13.43 7.38
N ILE A 2 -33.44 13.95 7.77
CA ILE A 2 -32.99 14.01 9.17
C ILE A 2 -34.05 14.69 10.05
N SER A 3 -34.27 14.17 11.24
CA SER A 3 -35.22 14.79 12.17
C SER A 3 -34.63 16.08 12.76
N LYS A 4 -35.47 17.08 13.02
CA LYS A 4 -35.06 18.32 13.67
C LYS A 4 -34.40 18.07 15.03
N ASN A 5 -34.86 17.04 15.76
CA ASN A 5 -34.31 16.67 17.05
C ASN A 5 -32.84 16.21 16.98
N ILE A 6 -32.44 15.51 15.90
CA ILE A 6 -31.04 15.09 15.70
C ILE A 6 -30.15 16.31 15.43
N LEU A 7 -30.60 17.22 14.56
CA LEU A 7 -29.86 18.46 14.29
C LEU A 7 -29.74 19.36 15.53
N ASP A 8 -30.78 19.40 16.37
CA ASP A 8 -30.75 20.14 17.63
C ASP A 8 -29.75 19.52 18.61
N THR A 9 -29.76 18.20 18.74
CA THR A 9 -28.77 17.46 19.53
C THR A 9 -27.34 17.78 19.07
N CYS A 10 -27.09 17.82 17.76
CA CYS A 10 -25.78 18.17 17.20
C CYS A 10 -25.43 19.68 17.27
N LYS A 11 -26.34 20.54 17.73
CA LYS A 11 -26.25 22.02 17.63
C LYS A 11 -26.13 22.53 16.19
N LEU A 12 -26.80 21.86 15.25
CA LEU A 12 -26.74 22.13 13.80
C LEU A 12 -28.13 22.46 13.20
N VAL A 13 -29.04 23.01 14.01
CA VAL A 13 -30.35 23.49 13.51
C VAL A 13 -30.16 24.56 12.47
N GLU A 14 -29.23 25.49 12.72
CA GLU A 14 -28.71 26.47 11.77
C GLU A 14 -27.20 26.33 11.70
N PHE A 15 -26.64 26.36 10.49
CA PHE A 15 -25.20 26.33 10.24
C PHE A 15 -24.85 26.97 8.89
N ILE A 16 -23.60 27.37 8.72
CA ILE A 16 -23.05 27.91 7.47
C ILE A 16 -22.16 26.86 6.82
N ALA A 17 -22.46 26.48 5.59
CA ALA A 17 -21.56 25.72 4.73
C ALA A 17 -20.72 26.71 3.90
N ILE A 18 -19.39 26.59 3.97
CA ILE A 18 -18.43 27.50 3.32
C ILE A 18 -17.46 26.74 2.42
N ASP A 19 -17.07 27.42 1.34
CA ASP A 19 -16.02 26.95 0.43
C ASP A 19 -15.37 28.13 -0.28
N LEU A 20 -14.08 28.03 -0.59
CA LEU A 20 -13.27 29.05 -1.26
C LEU A 20 -12.59 28.49 -2.50
N GLU A 21 -12.56 29.29 -3.57
CA GLU A 21 -11.63 29.06 -4.67
C GLU A 21 -10.46 30.03 -4.58
N THR A 22 -9.24 29.54 -4.85
CA THR A 22 -7.99 30.28 -4.65
C THR A 22 -7.06 30.14 -5.85
N THR A 23 -6.07 31.03 -5.97
CA THR A 23 -5.04 30.95 -7.01
C THR A 23 -4.00 29.86 -6.76
N GLY A 24 -4.04 29.18 -5.59
CA GLY A 24 -3.15 28.09 -5.20
C GLY A 24 -3.33 27.68 -3.74
N LEU A 25 -2.39 26.93 -3.18
CA LEU A 25 -2.58 26.23 -1.91
C LEU A 25 -2.03 26.95 -0.66
N ILE A 26 -1.19 27.96 -0.82
CA ILE A 26 -0.46 28.58 0.28
C ILE A 26 -1.03 29.99 0.56
N PRO A 27 -1.72 30.23 1.69
CA PRO A 27 -2.38 31.51 1.95
C PRO A 27 -1.47 32.74 1.81
N LYS A 28 -0.20 32.61 2.18
CA LYS A 28 0.80 33.67 2.10
C LYS A 28 1.16 34.09 0.66
N GLU A 29 1.03 33.17 -0.29
CA GLU A 29 1.50 33.35 -1.68
C GLU A 29 0.33 33.51 -2.66
N GLU A 30 -0.89 33.16 -2.22
CA GLU A 30 -2.06 32.97 -3.07
C GLU A 30 -3.22 33.86 -2.62
N SER A 31 -4.12 34.17 -3.56
CA SER A 31 -5.30 35.03 -3.32
C SER A 31 -6.58 34.22 -3.42
N ILE A 32 -7.63 34.66 -2.71
CA ILE A 32 -8.98 34.13 -2.85
C ILE A 32 -9.62 34.71 -4.11
N ILE A 33 -10.23 33.89 -4.97
CA ILE A 33 -10.89 34.31 -6.22
C ILE A 33 -12.41 34.10 -6.23
N GLU A 34 -12.93 33.21 -5.39
CA GLU A 34 -14.35 33.07 -5.12
C GLU A 34 -14.55 32.69 -3.67
N VAL A 35 -15.58 33.24 -3.03
CA VAL A 35 -16.05 32.83 -1.72
C VAL A 35 -17.54 32.55 -1.77
N SER A 36 -17.97 31.45 -1.18
CA SER A 36 -19.38 31.14 -1.03
C SER A 36 -19.68 30.60 0.35
N ALA A 37 -20.73 31.12 0.95
CA ALA A 37 -21.29 30.65 2.21
C ALA A 37 -22.79 30.46 2.08
N ILE A 38 -23.30 29.31 2.52
CA ILE A 38 -24.72 28.98 2.44
C ILE A 38 -25.25 28.71 3.84
N LYS A 39 -26.28 29.43 4.25
CA LYS A 39 -26.98 29.17 5.49
C LYS A 39 -27.97 28.03 5.31
N PHE A 40 -27.82 27.01 6.13
CA PHE A 40 -28.75 25.90 6.27
C PHE A 40 -29.58 26.09 7.53
N LYS A 41 -30.88 25.80 7.42
CA LYS A 41 -31.83 25.79 8.55
C LYS A 41 -32.71 24.54 8.48
N ASN A 42 -32.74 23.77 9.57
CA ASN A 42 -33.45 22.49 9.62
C ASN A 42 -33.12 21.57 8.44
N GLY A 43 -31.84 21.54 8.03
CA GLY A 43 -31.34 20.70 6.91
C GLY A 43 -31.71 21.18 5.52
N LYS A 44 -32.22 22.42 5.36
CA LYS A 44 -32.55 23.05 4.05
C LYS A 44 -31.77 24.34 3.87
N GLU A 45 -31.43 24.64 2.62
CA GLU A 45 -30.84 25.92 2.26
C GLU A 45 -31.81 27.05 2.57
N GLU A 46 -31.37 28.12 3.22
CA GLU A 46 -32.17 29.30 3.60
C GLU A 46 -31.71 30.57 2.85
N SER A 47 -30.43 30.87 2.87
CA SER A 47 -29.83 32.02 2.20
C SER A 47 -28.40 31.75 1.76
N THR A 48 -27.90 32.57 0.85
CA THR A 48 -26.60 32.36 0.19
C THR A 48 -25.86 33.68 0.12
N PHE A 49 -24.57 33.63 0.42
CA PHE A 49 -23.57 34.68 0.23
C PHE A 49 -22.55 34.17 -0.77
N THR A 50 -22.32 34.88 -1.87
CA THR A 50 -21.34 34.45 -2.88
C THR A 50 -20.78 35.65 -3.64
N TYR A 51 -19.45 35.69 -3.77
CA TYR A 51 -18.73 36.73 -4.48
C TYR A 51 -17.55 36.15 -5.28
N LEU A 52 -17.42 36.61 -6.54
CA LEU A 52 -16.18 36.56 -7.29
C LEU A 52 -15.28 37.70 -6.85
N LEU A 53 -13.99 37.46 -6.65
CA LEU A 53 -13.04 38.39 -6.06
C LEU A 53 -11.88 38.66 -7.01
N ALA A 54 -11.38 39.91 -6.99
CA ALA A 54 -10.18 40.29 -7.73
C ALA A 54 -8.93 39.87 -6.96
N PRO A 55 -8.11 38.92 -7.51
CA PRO A 55 -6.86 38.55 -6.89
C PRO A 55 -5.76 39.59 -7.13
N ASP A 56 -4.72 39.62 -6.24
CA ASP A 56 -3.55 40.46 -6.40
C ASP A 56 -2.62 40.04 -7.54
N LYS A 57 -2.80 38.84 -8.08
CA LYS A 57 -2.03 38.26 -9.17
C LYS A 57 -2.93 37.61 -10.21
N LEU A 58 -2.40 37.40 -11.43
CA LEU A 58 -3.13 36.75 -12.49
C LEU A 58 -3.45 35.27 -12.14
N ILE A 59 -4.66 34.85 -12.41
CA ILE A 59 -5.10 33.44 -12.34
C ILE A 59 -4.31 32.65 -13.39
N SER A 60 -3.68 31.58 -12.96
CA SER A 60 -2.93 30.70 -13.87
C SER A 60 -3.89 29.90 -14.74
N PRO A 61 -3.49 29.52 -15.99
CA PRO A 61 -4.32 28.67 -16.85
C PRO A 61 -4.79 27.38 -16.17
N PHE A 62 -3.97 26.82 -15.29
CA PHE A 62 -4.33 25.62 -14.52
C PHE A 62 -5.50 25.86 -13.56
N ILE A 63 -5.50 26.98 -12.85
CA ILE A 63 -6.59 27.33 -11.93
C ILE A 63 -7.85 27.71 -12.73
N GLU A 64 -7.69 28.41 -13.86
CA GLU A 64 -8.80 28.72 -14.76
C GLU A 64 -9.46 27.45 -15.31
N ASP A 65 -8.67 26.46 -15.76
CA ASP A 65 -9.17 25.15 -16.21
C ASP A 65 -9.85 24.36 -15.07
N LEU A 66 -9.33 24.49 -13.84
CA LEU A 66 -9.84 23.75 -12.68
C LEU A 66 -11.16 24.33 -12.17
N THR A 67 -11.22 25.66 -11.99
CA THR A 67 -12.34 26.36 -11.36
C THR A 67 -13.34 26.93 -12.36
N GLY A 68 -12.94 27.06 -13.62
CA GLY A 68 -13.68 27.77 -14.66
C GLY A 68 -13.71 29.29 -14.44
N ILE A 69 -12.89 29.84 -13.52
CA ILE A 69 -12.84 31.28 -13.21
C ILE A 69 -11.67 31.91 -13.99
N SER A 70 -12.00 32.75 -14.97
CA SER A 70 -11.01 33.44 -15.80
C SER A 70 -10.60 34.79 -15.23
N ASN A 71 -9.44 35.30 -15.68
CA ASN A 71 -8.98 36.64 -15.35
C ASN A 71 -9.97 37.73 -15.77
N GLU A 72 -10.76 37.50 -16.81
CA GLU A 72 -11.81 38.45 -17.27
C GLU A 72 -12.99 38.48 -16.29
N MET A 73 -13.38 37.34 -15.72
CA MET A 73 -14.53 37.23 -14.79
C MET A 73 -14.27 37.98 -13.47
N VAL A 74 -13.03 38.00 -13.01
CA VAL A 74 -12.64 38.65 -11.73
C VAL A 74 -12.23 40.10 -11.90
N LYS A 75 -12.09 40.61 -13.11
CA LYS A 75 -11.72 41.97 -13.40
C LYS A 75 -12.79 42.96 -12.91
N GLY A 76 -12.37 43.91 -12.05
CA GLY A 76 -13.28 44.91 -11.49
C GLY A 76 -14.22 44.40 -10.39
N LYS A 77 -13.99 43.16 -9.92
CA LYS A 77 -14.68 42.63 -8.73
C LYS A 77 -14.05 43.20 -7.46
N PRO A 78 -14.76 43.16 -6.31
CA PRO A 78 -14.22 43.59 -5.04
C PRO A 78 -13.01 42.70 -4.64
N SER A 79 -12.12 43.25 -3.80
CA SER A 79 -11.12 42.43 -3.13
C SER A 79 -11.74 41.65 -1.96
N PHE A 80 -11.03 40.65 -1.45
CA PHE A 80 -11.50 39.90 -0.28
C PHE A 80 -11.72 40.82 0.96
N VAL A 81 -10.84 41.78 1.14
CA VAL A 81 -10.93 42.73 2.28
C VAL A 81 -12.21 43.60 2.21
N ASP A 82 -12.66 43.95 0.99
CA ASP A 82 -13.87 44.77 0.80
C ASP A 82 -15.16 44.09 1.24
N ILE A 83 -15.19 42.71 1.19
CA ILE A 83 -16.39 41.94 1.52
C ILE A 83 -16.25 41.19 2.86
N LEU A 84 -15.11 41.30 3.51
CA LEU A 84 -14.77 40.50 4.70
C LEU A 84 -15.76 40.73 5.85
N ASP A 85 -16.06 42.00 6.18
CA ASP A 85 -16.94 42.31 7.30
C ASP A 85 -18.38 41.81 7.01
N GLU A 86 -18.85 41.89 5.75
CA GLU A 86 -20.14 41.33 5.32
C GLU A 86 -20.17 39.80 5.43
N LEU A 87 -19.07 39.13 5.05
CA LEU A 87 -18.94 37.68 5.20
C LEU A 87 -19.00 37.27 6.69
N ILE A 88 -18.28 37.98 7.55
CA ILE A 88 -18.24 37.66 8.99
C ILE A 88 -19.62 37.94 9.64
N ASP A 89 -20.29 38.99 9.24
CA ASP A 89 -21.66 39.27 9.70
C ASP A 89 -22.64 38.19 9.24
N PHE A 90 -22.48 37.66 8.01
CA PHE A 90 -23.28 36.56 7.50
C PHE A 90 -23.05 35.26 8.26
N ILE A 91 -21.78 34.95 8.60
CA ILE A 91 -21.40 33.77 9.37
C ILE A 91 -21.89 33.91 10.83
N GLY A 92 -21.65 35.04 11.45
CA GLY A 92 -21.96 35.27 12.86
C GLY A 92 -21.35 34.17 13.75
N ASN A 93 -22.13 33.76 14.76
CA ASN A 93 -21.71 32.68 15.70
C ASN A 93 -22.22 31.30 15.29
N MET A 94 -22.69 31.13 14.05
CA MET A 94 -23.23 29.83 13.58
C MET A 94 -22.11 28.80 13.38
N PRO A 95 -22.40 27.51 13.57
CA PRO A 95 -21.47 26.45 13.21
C PRO A 95 -21.05 26.56 11.75
N ILE A 96 -19.76 26.30 11.48
CA ILE A 96 -19.17 26.32 10.14
C ILE A 96 -18.96 24.89 9.68
N VAL A 97 -19.32 24.62 8.43
CA VAL A 97 -19.20 23.34 7.76
C VAL A 97 -18.41 23.52 6.46
N GLY A 98 -17.47 22.64 6.23
CA GLY A 98 -16.75 22.59 4.95
C GLY A 98 -16.20 21.19 4.70
N HIS A 99 -15.58 20.99 3.56
CA HIS A 99 -14.92 19.76 3.18
C HIS A 99 -13.40 19.99 3.13
N ASN A 100 -12.67 19.54 4.18
CA ASN A 100 -11.30 19.98 4.47
C ASN A 100 -11.24 21.47 4.85
N VAL A 101 -12.19 21.87 5.66
CA VAL A 101 -12.49 23.28 6.02
C VAL A 101 -11.34 24.04 6.66
N GLN A 102 -10.33 23.34 7.18
CA GLN A 102 -9.12 23.96 7.70
C GLN A 102 -8.41 24.81 6.63
N PHE A 103 -8.48 24.40 5.38
CA PHE A 103 -7.95 25.17 4.25
C PHE A 103 -8.62 26.54 4.14
N ASP A 104 -9.95 26.56 4.13
CA ASP A 104 -10.76 27.77 4.00
C ASP A 104 -10.53 28.72 5.20
N ILE A 105 -10.55 28.17 6.39
CA ILE A 105 -10.30 28.93 7.63
C ILE A 105 -8.90 29.57 7.61
N ASN A 106 -7.88 28.85 7.18
CA ASN A 106 -6.51 29.37 7.10
C ASN A 106 -6.39 30.53 6.09
N PHE A 107 -7.09 30.46 4.95
CA PHE A 107 -7.13 31.55 3.98
C PHE A 107 -7.85 32.77 4.54
N ILE A 108 -9.00 32.59 5.17
CA ILE A 108 -9.75 33.69 5.81
C ILE A 108 -8.93 34.35 6.91
N LYS A 109 -8.32 33.58 7.80
CA LYS A 109 -7.46 34.04 8.86
C LYS A 109 -6.30 34.87 8.32
N TYR A 110 -5.56 34.38 7.36
CA TYR A 110 -4.40 35.07 6.77
C TYR A 110 -4.82 36.39 6.08
N HIS A 111 -5.82 36.32 5.20
CA HIS A 111 -6.27 37.53 4.45
C HIS A 111 -7.07 38.53 5.27
N SER A 112 -7.47 38.14 6.48
CA SER A 112 -8.02 39.08 7.48
C SER A 112 -6.95 39.74 8.37
N ASN A 113 -5.65 39.45 8.11
CA ASN A 113 -4.52 39.86 8.98
C ASN A 113 -4.70 39.34 10.42
N ASP A 114 -5.05 38.08 10.58
CA ASP A 114 -5.33 37.39 11.85
C ASP A 114 -6.44 38.06 12.71
N ARG A 115 -7.30 38.94 12.14
CA ARG A 115 -8.43 39.52 12.85
C ARG A 115 -9.53 38.52 13.19
N TYR A 116 -9.70 37.50 12.33
CA TYR A 116 -10.74 36.50 12.48
C TYR A 116 -10.16 35.10 12.39
N ASP A 117 -10.23 34.37 13.48
CA ASP A 117 -9.95 32.92 13.52
C ASP A 117 -11.27 32.21 13.79
N LEU A 118 -11.90 31.75 12.71
CA LEU A 118 -13.18 31.07 12.77
C LEU A 118 -13.12 29.74 13.51
N SER A 119 -11.92 29.14 13.66
CA SER A 119 -11.78 27.91 14.44
C SER A 119 -11.83 28.14 15.96
N GLU A 120 -11.54 29.34 16.41
CA GLU A 120 -11.63 29.72 17.83
C GLU A 120 -13.01 30.29 18.22
N THR A 121 -13.72 30.91 17.28
CA THR A 121 -14.98 31.60 17.54
C THR A 121 -16.22 30.78 17.26
N ASN A 122 -16.13 29.82 16.31
CA ASN A 122 -17.26 29.05 15.83
C ASN A 122 -17.05 27.53 16.05
N LEU A 123 -18.17 26.81 16.19
CA LEU A 123 -18.12 25.36 16.10
C LEU A 123 -17.77 24.95 14.65
N VAL A 124 -16.74 24.16 14.45
CA VAL A 124 -16.31 23.73 13.12
C VAL A 124 -16.60 22.25 12.89
N CYS A 125 -17.22 21.95 11.75
CA CYS A 125 -17.51 20.60 11.29
C CYS A 125 -16.83 20.34 9.94
N ASP A 126 -15.98 19.34 9.89
CA ASP A 126 -15.26 18.94 8.69
C ASP A 126 -15.83 17.63 8.12
N THR A 127 -16.46 17.72 6.95
CA THR A 127 -17.10 16.56 6.29
C THR A 127 -16.08 15.59 5.70
N TYR A 128 -14.88 16.05 5.32
CA TYR A 128 -13.78 15.17 4.90
C TYR A 128 -13.36 14.26 6.04
N LEU A 129 -13.09 14.84 7.23
CA LEU A 129 -12.68 14.09 8.42
C LEU A 129 -13.78 13.15 8.93
N LEU A 130 -15.05 13.60 8.93
CA LEU A 130 -16.18 12.74 9.27
C LEU A 130 -16.32 11.55 8.33
N SER A 131 -16.23 11.80 7.01
CA SER A 131 -16.40 10.77 6.00
C SER A 131 -15.37 9.64 6.14
N LYS A 132 -14.14 9.95 6.58
CA LYS A 132 -13.05 8.96 6.71
C LYS A 132 -13.39 7.83 7.67
N PHE A 133 -14.01 8.10 8.79
CA PHE A 133 -14.35 7.04 9.74
C PHE A 133 -15.78 6.51 9.58
N ILE A 134 -16.72 7.34 9.10
CA ILE A 134 -18.09 6.88 8.83
C ILE A 134 -18.14 5.99 7.60
N LEU A 135 -17.42 6.34 6.54
CA LEU A 135 -17.35 5.62 5.26
C LEU A 135 -15.98 4.95 5.08
N PHE A 136 -15.50 4.25 6.10
CA PHE A 136 -14.13 3.72 6.15
C PHE A 136 -13.77 2.80 4.98
N SER A 137 -14.74 2.19 4.32
CA SER A 137 -14.54 1.31 3.15
C SER A 137 -14.41 2.06 1.82
N ASN A 138 -14.65 3.37 1.80
CA ASN A 138 -14.47 4.16 0.60
C ASN A 138 -12.99 4.44 0.36
N GLU A 139 -12.54 4.28 -0.89
CA GLU A 139 -11.15 4.57 -1.26
C GLU A 139 -10.85 6.08 -1.38
N GLN A 140 -11.87 6.87 -1.67
CA GLN A 140 -11.75 8.32 -1.87
C GLN A 140 -12.76 9.09 -1.03
N HIS A 141 -12.26 10.18 -0.46
CA HIS A 141 -13.02 11.08 0.39
C HIS A 141 -13.00 12.52 -0.15
N SER A 142 -12.74 12.74 -1.45
CA SER A 142 -12.91 14.05 -2.08
C SER A 142 -14.39 14.44 -2.10
N LEU A 143 -14.66 15.74 -2.10
CA LEU A 143 -16.03 16.25 -2.14
C LEU A 143 -16.84 15.67 -3.31
N GLU A 144 -16.21 15.59 -4.49
CA GLU A 144 -16.80 15.00 -5.70
C GLU A 144 -17.16 13.51 -5.48
N SER A 145 -16.21 12.71 -4.95
CA SER A 145 -16.41 11.27 -4.72
C SER A 145 -17.53 10.99 -3.70
N ILE A 146 -17.60 11.78 -2.62
CA ILE A 146 -18.64 11.64 -1.61
C ILE A 146 -20.00 12.17 -2.15
N SER A 147 -19.98 13.20 -2.98
CA SER A 147 -21.19 13.68 -3.68
C SER A 147 -21.77 12.61 -4.59
N GLU A 148 -20.94 11.95 -5.38
CA GLU A 148 -21.34 10.80 -6.22
C GLU A 148 -21.89 9.64 -5.38
N PHE A 149 -21.21 9.30 -4.28
CA PHE A 149 -21.66 8.24 -3.36
C PHE A 149 -23.08 8.49 -2.84
N TYR A 150 -23.43 9.75 -2.54
CA TYR A 150 -24.75 10.13 -2.08
C TYR A 150 -25.72 10.55 -3.21
N ASN A 151 -25.34 10.36 -4.47
CA ASN A 151 -26.10 10.78 -5.65
C ASN A 151 -26.47 12.29 -5.65
N LEU A 152 -25.54 13.13 -5.18
CA LEU A 152 -25.64 14.58 -5.29
C LEU A 152 -25.09 15.04 -6.66
N SER A 153 -25.59 16.18 -7.16
CA SER A 153 -25.09 16.72 -8.43
C SER A 153 -23.64 17.15 -8.30
N THR A 154 -22.80 16.72 -9.24
CA THR A 154 -21.41 17.16 -9.42
C THR A 154 -21.24 18.16 -10.55
N GLU A 155 -22.35 18.60 -11.17
CA GLU A 155 -22.32 19.67 -12.17
C GLU A 155 -21.85 20.99 -11.55
N GLY A 156 -20.79 21.56 -12.12
CA GLY A 156 -20.15 22.77 -11.58
C GLY A 156 -19.31 22.50 -10.34
N SER A 157 -18.76 21.31 -10.14
CA SER A 157 -17.67 21.07 -9.18
C SER A 157 -16.51 22.04 -9.44
N HIS A 158 -15.77 22.40 -8.40
CA HIS A 158 -14.78 23.48 -8.40
C HIS A 158 -15.38 24.87 -8.65
N ARG A 159 -16.58 25.10 -8.15
CA ARG A 159 -17.18 26.39 -7.95
C ARG A 159 -17.65 26.48 -6.49
N ALA A 160 -17.15 27.46 -5.77
CA ALA A 160 -17.34 27.56 -4.33
C ALA A 160 -18.80 27.44 -3.88
N LEU A 161 -19.76 27.93 -4.67
CA LEU A 161 -21.18 27.82 -4.34
C LEU A 161 -21.69 26.38 -4.36
N ASN A 162 -21.31 25.59 -5.36
CA ASN A 162 -21.75 24.19 -5.46
C ASN A 162 -21.03 23.31 -4.44
N ASP A 163 -19.79 23.60 -4.17
CA ASP A 163 -18.96 22.85 -3.24
C ASP A 163 -19.40 23.12 -1.78
N ALA A 164 -19.69 24.37 -1.42
CA ALA A 164 -20.34 24.69 -0.14
C ALA A 164 -21.71 24.00 0.02
N ARG A 165 -22.54 24.01 -1.04
CA ARG A 165 -23.86 23.33 -1.06
C ARG A 165 -23.72 21.83 -0.80
N ASN A 166 -22.81 21.17 -1.51
CA ASN A 166 -22.58 19.75 -1.36
C ASN A 166 -22.00 19.43 0.02
N SER A 167 -21.08 20.24 0.55
CA SER A 167 -20.54 20.06 1.90
C SER A 167 -21.64 20.09 2.97
N GLY A 168 -22.57 21.03 2.88
CA GLY A 168 -23.73 21.09 3.78
C GLY A 168 -24.66 19.88 3.67
N LYS A 169 -24.96 19.41 2.45
CA LYS A 169 -25.77 18.21 2.23
C LYS A 169 -25.08 16.93 2.69
N ILE A 170 -23.78 16.82 2.47
CA ILE A 170 -22.95 15.69 2.89
C ILE A 170 -22.93 15.60 4.41
N LEU A 171 -22.78 16.73 5.12
CA LEU A 171 -22.85 16.73 6.60
C LEU A 171 -24.14 16.06 7.09
N ILE A 172 -25.27 16.44 6.51
CA ILE A 172 -26.58 15.89 6.88
C ILE A 172 -26.61 14.38 6.65
N ARG A 173 -26.10 13.92 5.50
CA ARG A 173 -26.02 12.48 5.18
C ARG A 173 -25.09 11.72 6.13
N LEU A 174 -23.93 12.29 6.44
CA LEU A 174 -22.99 11.67 7.38
C LEU A 174 -23.58 11.56 8.79
N ILE A 175 -24.35 12.55 9.25
CA ILE A 175 -25.07 12.46 10.52
C ILE A 175 -26.18 11.38 10.45
N GLU A 176 -26.91 11.25 9.33
CA GLU A 176 -27.88 10.17 9.11
C GLU A 176 -27.24 8.78 9.19
N GLU A 177 -25.98 8.62 8.71
CA GLU A 177 -25.22 7.36 8.88
C GLU A 177 -24.72 7.19 10.32
N LEU A 178 -24.19 8.25 10.92
CA LEU A 178 -23.61 8.22 12.25
C LEU A 178 -24.64 7.79 13.32
N VAL A 179 -25.89 8.26 13.24
CA VAL A 179 -26.95 7.85 14.19
C VAL A 179 -27.38 6.39 14.09
N LYS A 180 -26.90 5.67 13.08
CA LYS A 180 -27.11 4.21 12.95
C LYS A 180 -26.10 3.40 13.78
N PHE A 181 -25.04 4.00 14.28
CA PHE A 181 -24.06 3.33 15.13
C PHE A 181 -24.69 2.96 16.47
N ASP A 182 -24.26 1.84 17.02
CA ASP A 182 -24.75 1.45 18.34
C ASP A 182 -24.11 2.26 19.48
N SER A 183 -24.69 2.16 20.66
CA SER A 183 -24.26 2.92 21.84
C SER A 183 -22.84 2.54 22.31
N ALA A 184 -22.40 1.29 22.10
CA ALA A 184 -21.07 0.85 22.51
C ALA A 184 -20.00 1.49 21.63
N LEU A 185 -20.23 1.54 20.31
CA LEU A 185 -19.33 2.22 19.36
C LEU A 185 -19.29 3.73 19.62
N PHE A 186 -20.44 4.35 19.86
CA PHE A 186 -20.51 5.77 20.22
C PHE A 186 -19.73 6.10 21.49
N SER A 187 -19.85 5.26 22.53
CA SER A 187 -19.10 5.44 23.77
C SER A 187 -17.57 5.42 23.52
N ARG A 188 -17.07 4.51 22.67
CA ARG A 188 -15.65 4.46 22.31
C ARG A 188 -15.20 5.73 21.56
N LEU A 189 -16.00 6.18 20.58
CA LEU A 189 -15.71 7.42 19.84
C LEU A 189 -15.78 8.65 20.76
N SER A 190 -16.81 8.77 21.59
CA SER A 190 -16.94 9.91 22.52
C SER A 190 -15.75 9.97 23.49
N ASN A 191 -15.31 8.84 24.04
CA ASN A 191 -14.11 8.78 24.88
C ASN A 191 -12.86 9.27 24.15
N LEU A 192 -12.69 8.87 22.88
CA LEU A 192 -11.56 9.33 22.07
C LEU A 192 -11.57 10.85 21.83
N PHE A 193 -12.76 11.45 21.62
CA PHE A 193 -12.90 12.87 21.28
C PHE A 193 -13.06 13.79 22.50
N SER A 194 -13.50 13.29 23.66
CA SER A 194 -13.98 14.11 24.80
C SER A 194 -12.95 15.09 25.36
N HIS A 195 -11.66 14.78 25.31
CA HIS A 195 -10.58 15.58 25.90
C HIS A 195 -9.72 16.29 24.83
N ARG A 196 -10.22 16.36 23.58
CA ARG A 196 -9.46 16.88 22.45
C ARG A 196 -10.12 18.07 21.80
N ASN A 197 -9.30 19.04 21.41
CA ASN A 197 -9.76 20.20 20.64
C ASN A 197 -9.58 19.91 19.13
N VAL A 198 -10.39 19.01 18.61
CA VAL A 198 -10.41 18.64 17.19
C VAL A 198 -11.79 18.85 16.59
N PHE A 199 -11.85 19.05 15.29
CA PHE A 199 -13.13 19.23 14.58
C PHE A 199 -14.07 18.04 14.81
N ASN A 200 -15.35 18.27 14.70
CA ASN A 200 -16.43 17.29 14.88
C ASN A 200 -16.66 16.76 16.31
N THR A 201 -15.85 17.14 17.29
CA THR A 201 -15.97 16.69 18.69
C THR A 201 -17.40 16.87 19.23
N THR A 202 -18.01 18.03 18.99
CA THR A 202 -19.37 18.34 19.48
C THR A 202 -20.43 17.41 18.90
N ILE A 203 -20.34 17.06 17.61
CA ILE A 203 -21.28 16.13 16.96
C ILE A 203 -21.20 14.77 17.64
N ILE A 204 -19.96 14.25 17.79
CA ILE A 204 -19.74 12.91 18.34
C ILE A 204 -20.16 12.82 19.80
N ASN A 205 -19.79 13.79 20.64
CA ASN A 205 -20.10 13.78 22.05
C ASN A 205 -21.62 13.96 22.31
N ASN A 206 -22.28 14.82 21.56
CA ASN A 206 -23.70 15.08 21.76
C ASN A 206 -24.58 13.93 21.24
N LEU A 207 -24.14 13.18 20.24
CA LEU A 207 -24.86 12.01 19.73
C LEU A 207 -24.64 10.76 20.61
N SER A 208 -23.64 10.74 21.50
CA SER A 208 -23.36 9.59 22.36
C SER A 208 -24.56 9.21 23.26
N ASP A 209 -25.37 10.18 23.66
CA ASP A 209 -26.58 9.98 24.45
C ASP A 209 -27.83 9.62 23.62
N TYR A 210 -27.69 9.64 22.29
CA TYR A 210 -28.79 9.33 21.39
C TYR A 210 -29.00 7.81 21.30
N LYS A 211 -30.01 7.29 22.01
CA LYS A 211 -30.32 5.86 22.02
C LYS A 211 -30.92 5.42 20.70
N ASN A 212 -30.23 4.58 19.97
CA ASN A 212 -30.74 3.90 18.79
C ASN A 212 -30.80 2.37 19.02
N THR A 213 -31.88 1.74 18.53
CA THR A 213 -31.96 0.29 18.40
C THR A 213 -31.04 -0.14 17.25
N SER A 214 -30.19 -1.12 17.51
CA SER A 214 -29.18 -1.65 16.59
C SER A 214 -29.69 -1.82 15.15
N VAL A 215 -29.04 -1.17 14.20
CA VAL A 215 -29.23 -1.41 12.77
C VAL A 215 -28.25 -2.48 12.32
N ASP A 216 -28.72 -3.41 11.50
CA ASP A 216 -27.90 -4.48 10.93
C ASP A 216 -26.75 -3.88 10.07
N ALA A 217 -25.53 -3.96 10.60
CA ALA A 217 -24.31 -3.40 9.99
C ALA A 217 -24.03 -3.96 8.60
N ASN A 218 -24.43 -5.20 8.30
CA ASN A 218 -24.24 -5.83 6.99
C ASN A 218 -24.99 -5.10 5.86
N LYS A 219 -25.92 -4.20 6.20
CA LYS A 219 -26.62 -3.33 5.22
C LYS A 219 -25.85 -2.05 4.89
N ILE A 220 -24.88 -1.68 5.73
CA ILE A 220 -24.15 -0.41 5.60
C ILE A 220 -22.78 -0.64 4.96
N PHE A 221 -22.11 -1.74 5.31
CA PHE A 221 -20.74 -2.02 4.88
C PHE A 221 -20.61 -3.38 4.21
N LYS A 222 -19.84 -3.42 3.12
CA LYS A 222 -19.45 -4.68 2.48
C LYS A 222 -18.32 -5.30 3.30
N VAL A 223 -18.66 -6.31 4.10
CA VAL A 223 -17.70 -7.06 4.91
C VAL A 223 -17.26 -8.30 4.14
N ASN A 224 -15.96 -8.48 3.97
CA ASN A 224 -15.38 -9.63 3.31
C ASN A 224 -15.11 -10.74 4.34
N ASP A 225 -15.43 -11.99 3.99
CA ASP A 225 -15.10 -13.16 4.82
C ASP A 225 -13.84 -13.81 4.22
N PRO A 226 -12.73 -13.94 4.96
CA PRO A 226 -11.50 -14.55 4.47
C PRO A 226 -11.57 -16.08 4.43
N PHE A 227 -12.68 -16.69 4.88
CA PHE A 227 -12.90 -18.12 4.84
C PHE A 227 -14.16 -18.48 4.06
N ILE A 228 -14.00 -19.30 3.03
CA ILE A 228 -15.10 -19.84 2.23
C ILE A 228 -15.31 -21.29 2.65
N ARG A 229 -16.51 -21.59 3.16
CA ARG A 229 -16.99 -22.96 3.33
C ARG A 229 -17.99 -23.24 2.21
N TYR A 230 -17.54 -23.98 1.19
CA TYR A 230 -18.43 -24.37 0.10
C TYR A 230 -18.96 -25.78 0.34
N VAL A 231 -20.28 -25.90 0.39
CA VAL A 231 -20.97 -27.17 0.55
C VAL A 231 -21.66 -27.52 -0.77
N SER A 232 -21.34 -28.67 -1.33
CA SER A 232 -21.91 -29.18 -2.58
C SER A 232 -23.43 -29.32 -2.50
N LYS A 233 -24.12 -28.85 -3.52
CA LYS A 233 -25.59 -28.97 -3.65
C LYS A 233 -26.01 -30.35 -4.12
N LYS A 234 -25.16 -31.04 -4.88
CA LYS A 234 -25.51 -32.30 -5.59
C LYS A 234 -24.90 -33.55 -4.96
N LYS A 235 -23.89 -33.43 -4.08
CA LYS A 235 -23.15 -34.53 -3.44
C LYS A 235 -22.70 -35.59 -4.46
N LYS A 236 -22.14 -35.19 -5.58
CA LYS A 236 -21.59 -36.06 -6.62
C LYS A 236 -20.08 -36.07 -6.55
N ASP A 237 -19.47 -37.16 -7.05
CA ASP A 237 -18.03 -37.16 -7.28
C ASP A 237 -17.64 -36.07 -8.27
N PRO A 238 -16.44 -35.51 -8.13
CA PRO A 238 -15.96 -34.49 -9.03
C PRO A 238 -15.86 -35.00 -10.45
N GLN A 239 -16.24 -34.15 -11.41
CA GLN A 239 -16.15 -34.47 -12.82
C GLN A 239 -14.66 -34.61 -13.23
N PRO A 240 -14.34 -35.45 -14.24
CA PRO A 240 -13.02 -35.48 -14.85
C PRO A 240 -12.59 -34.09 -15.38
N LEU A 241 -11.29 -33.87 -15.47
CA LEU A 241 -10.74 -32.62 -16.01
C LEU A 241 -11.32 -32.25 -17.38
N GLU A 242 -11.48 -33.26 -18.25
CA GLU A 242 -12.04 -33.10 -19.60
C GLU A 242 -13.46 -32.52 -19.60
N ASP A 243 -14.32 -32.97 -18.67
CA ASP A 243 -15.71 -32.53 -18.58
C ASP A 243 -15.81 -31.11 -18.00
N VAL A 244 -14.74 -30.60 -17.33
CA VAL A 244 -14.71 -29.25 -16.74
C VAL A 244 -14.12 -28.24 -17.71
N ILE A 245 -12.94 -28.50 -18.31
CA ILE A 245 -12.16 -27.56 -19.10
C ILE A 245 -11.82 -28.08 -20.52
N GLY A 246 -12.29 -29.25 -20.94
CA GLY A 246 -12.17 -29.75 -22.32
C GLY A 246 -13.02 -28.95 -23.30
N GLU A 247 -12.94 -29.25 -24.59
CA GLU A 247 -13.64 -28.49 -25.66
C GLU A 247 -15.14 -28.32 -25.43
N ASN A 248 -15.79 -29.31 -24.87
CA ASN A 248 -17.21 -29.31 -24.49
C ASN A 248 -17.40 -29.21 -22.98
N GLY A 249 -16.43 -28.66 -22.26
CA GLY A 249 -16.42 -28.62 -20.80
C GLY A 249 -17.39 -27.55 -20.24
N MET A 250 -17.84 -27.79 -19.00
CA MET A 250 -18.79 -26.94 -18.28
C MET A 250 -18.33 -25.47 -18.15
N LEU A 251 -17.02 -25.21 -18.23
CA LEU A 251 -16.46 -23.84 -18.17
C LEU A 251 -16.98 -22.96 -19.30
N TYR A 252 -17.31 -23.54 -20.46
CA TYR A 252 -17.72 -22.85 -21.67
C TYR A 252 -19.24 -22.79 -21.88
N ASP A 253 -20.03 -23.35 -20.95
CA ASP A 253 -21.49 -23.17 -20.93
C ASP A 253 -21.86 -21.71 -20.66
N ASP A 254 -21.01 -20.95 -19.98
CA ASP A 254 -21.13 -19.51 -19.83
C ASP A 254 -20.49 -18.82 -21.05
N SER A 255 -21.30 -18.11 -21.84
CA SER A 255 -20.90 -17.38 -23.05
C SER A 255 -19.76 -16.35 -22.84
N LYS A 256 -19.35 -16.11 -21.61
CA LYS A 256 -18.22 -15.25 -21.27
C LYS A 256 -16.84 -15.90 -21.48
N TYR A 257 -16.79 -17.23 -21.56
CA TYR A 257 -15.56 -17.99 -21.69
C TYR A 257 -15.53 -18.74 -23.02
N LEU A 258 -14.43 -18.59 -23.75
CA LEU A 258 -14.20 -19.26 -25.03
C LEU A 258 -13.15 -20.35 -24.82
N PHE A 259 -13.37 -21.51 -25.43
CA PHE A 259 -12.38 -22.59 -25.44
C PHE A 259 -11.08 -22.13 -26.09
N ARG A 260 -9.97 -22.46 -25.46
CA ARG A 260 -8.62 -22.24 -25.98
C ARG A 260 -7.80 -23.49 -25.79
N GLU A 261 -7.35 -24.07 -26.89
CA GLU A 261 -6.53 -25.27 -26.88
C GLU A 261 -5.31 -25.19 -25.97
N SER A 262 -4.58 -24.06 -25.97
CA SER A 262 -3.41 -23.88 -25.12
C SER A 262 -3.75 -23.83 -23.63
N GLN A 263 -4.95 -23.35 -23.26
CA GLN A 263 -5.44 -23.40 -21.87
C GLN A 263 -5.69 -24.84 -21.42
N TYR A 264 -6.34 -25.62 -22.26
CA TYR A 264 -6.59 -27.04 -22.01
C TYR A 264 -5.27 -27.84 -21.95
N GLN A 265 -4.33 -27.59 -22.86
CA GLN A 265 -3.00 -28.22 -22.84
C GLN A 265 -2.24 -27.92 -21.56
N MET A 266 -2.31 -26.67 -21.04
CA MET A 266 -1.75 -26.32 -19.74
C MET A 266 -2.37 -27.15 -18.63
N ALA A 267 -3.70 -27.20 -18.55
CA ALA A 267 -4.41 -27.96 -17.52
C ALA A 267 -4.10 -29.45 -17.55
N LYS A 268 -4.05 -30.02 -18.75
CA LYS A 268 -3.71 -31.44 -18.96
C LYS A 268 -2.27 -31.78 -18.60
N SER A 269 -1.33 -30.90 -18.95
CA SER A 269 0.07 -31.06 -18.55
C SER A 269 0.22 -31.02 -17.03
N ILE A 270 -0.48 -30.09 -16.36
CA ILE A 270 -0.47 -29.99 -14.89
C ILE A 270 -1.06 -31.27 -14.26
N GLU A 271 -2.21 -31.76 -14.73
CA GLU A 271 -2.81 -33.00 -14.21
C GLU A 271 -1.84 -34.17 -14.30
N ASN A 272 -1.17 -34.37 -15.45
CA ASN A 272 -0.21 -35.43 -15.66
C ASN A 272 1.02 -35.29 -14.73
N ASN A 273 1.53 -34.07 -14.54
CA ASN A 273 2.70 -33.82 -13.70
C ASN A 273 2.38 -34.03 -12.21
N ILE A 274 1.18 -33.65 -11.75
CA ILE A 274 0.72 -33.96 -10.39
C ILE A 274 0.67 -35.50 -10.20
N TYR A 275 0.12 -36.24 -11.16
CA TYR A 275 0.04 -37.69 -11.09
C TYR A 275 1.43 -38.36 -11.01
N ASN A 276 2.44 -37.77 -11.67
CA ASN A 276 3.81 -38.29 -11.68
C ASN A 276 4.66 -37.76 -10.48
N ASN A 277 4.13 -36.90 -9.64
CA ASN A 277 4.83 -36.21 -8.57
C ASN A 277 5.97 -35.30 -9.07
N ASP A 278 5.77 -34.63 -10.20
CA ASP A 278 6.76 -33.76 -10.81
C ASP A 278 6.48 -32.27 -10.49
N ILE A 279 7.52 -31.45 -10.61
CA ILE A 279 7.38 -29.98 -10.61
C ILE A 279 7.10 -29.52 -12.04
N SER A 280 5.97 -28.83 -12.24
CA SER A 280 5.66 -28.13 -13.49
C SER A 280 6.28 -26.73 -13.51
N MET A 281 6.98 -26.39 -14.59
CA MET A 281 7.46 -25.04 -14.85
C MET A 281 6.89 -24.55 -16.18
N ILE A 282 5.95 -23.61 -16.12
CA ILE A 282 5.14 -23.22 -17.29
C ILE A 282 5.22 -21.71 -17.53
N GLU A 283 5.81 -21.32 -18.67
CA GLU A 283 5.60 -19.96 -19.19
C GLU A 283 4.35 -20.00 -20.08
N ALA A 284 3.33 -19.22 -19.69
CA ALA A 284 2.08 -19.12 -20.41
C ALA A 284 1.76 -17.66 -20.70
N GLY A 285 1.68 -17.29 -21.95
CA GLY A 285 1.47 -15.91 -22.40
C GLY A 285 0.23 -15.23 -21.79
N THR A 286 0.20 -13.92 -21.83
CA THR A 286 -0.97 -13.15 -21.36
C THR A 286 -2.22 -13.54 -22.15
N GLY A 287 -3.39 -13.51 -21.50
CA GLY A 287 -4.67 -13.83 -22.13
C GLY A 287 -5.01 -15.31 -22.29
N LEU A 288 -4.07 -16.23 -21.98
CA LEU A 288 -4.32 -17.67 -22.07
C LEU A 288 -5.39 -18.15 -21.06
N GLY A 289 -5.57 -17.48 -19.95
CA GLY A 289 -6.47 -17.95 -18.86
C GLY A 289 -5.77 -18.86 -17.87
N LYS A 290 -4.49 -18.57 -17.55
CA LYS A 290 -3.65 -19.36 -16.62
C LYS A 290 -4.37 -19.76 -15.34
N THR A 291 -5.09 -18.83 -14.71
CA THR A 291 -5.73 -19.05 -13.42
C THR A 291 -6.65 -20.27 -13.41
N TYR A 292 -7.53 -20.37 -14.38
CA TYR A 292 -8.43 -21.53 -14.46
C TYR A 292 -7.70 -22.80 -14.90
N ALA A 293 -6.71 -22.67 -15.77
CA ALA A 293 -5.90 -23.81 -16.23
C ALA A 293 -5.15 -24.50 -15.09
N TYR A 294 -4.75 -23.77 -14.03
CA TYR A 294 -4.12 -24.40 -12.87
C TYR A 294 -5.09 -24.67 -11.71
N LEU A 295 -6.07 -23.80 -11.46
CA LEU A 295 -7.01 -24.01 -10.35
C LEU A 295 -7.76 -25.33 -10.46
N ILE A 296 -8.30 -25.62 -11.65
CA ILE A 296 -9.13 -26.81 -11.86
C ILE A 296 -8.38 -28.11 -11.55
N PRO A 297 -7.24 -28.44 -12.17
CA PRO A 297 -6.53 -29.67 -11.89
C PRO A 297 -6.02 -29.79 -10.45
N PHE A 298 -5.54 -28.70 -9.85
CA PHE A 298 -5.09 -28.71 -8.47
C PHE A 298 -6.22 -28.88 -7.46
N ILE A 299 -7.39 -28.24 -7.66
CA ILE A 299 -8.58 -28.44 -6.81
C ILE A 299 -9.07 -29.87 -6.91
N LEU A 300 -9.17 -30.43 -8.12
CA LEU A 300 -9.57 -31.83 -8.33
C LEU A 300 -8.61 -32.81 -7.68
N SER A 301 -7.31 -32.52 -7.75
CA SER A 301 -6.28 -33.37 -7.13
C SER A 301 -6.32 -33.25 -5.61
N SER A 302 -6.36 -32.05 -5.06
CA SER A 302 -6.48 -31.80 -3.62
C SER A 302 -7.71 -32.49 -3.01
N TYR A 303 -8.85 -32.42 -3.69
CA TYR A 303 -10.07 -33.10 -3.26
C TYR A 303 -9.92 -34.63 -3.24
N LYS A 304 -9.27 -35.20 -4.27
CA LYS A 304 -9.08 -36.69 -4.39
C LYS A 304 -8.07 -37.22 -3.39
N THR A 305 -7.02 -36.48 -3.09
CA THR A 305 -5.90 -36.94 -2.24
C THR A 305 -6.02 -36.47 -0.79
N ASP A 306 -6.99 -35.60 -0.48
CA ASP A 306 -7.14 -34.90 0.79
C ASP A 306 -5.85 -34.13 1.21
N THR A 307 -5.08 -33.71 0.20
CA THR A 307 -3.83 -32.97 0.40
C THR A 307 -4.13 -31.48 0.21
N PRO A 308 -3.82 -30.60 1.18
CA PRO A 308 -4.08 -29.18 1.06
C PRO A 308 -3.29 -28.55 -0.09
N LEU A 309 -3.91 -27.58 -0.76
CA LEU A 309 -3.32 -26.79 -1.83
C LEU A 309 -2.89 -25.41 -1.31
N ILE A 310 -1.65 -25.03 -1.49
CA ILE A 310 -1.18 -23.67 -1.21
C ILE A 310 -0.96 -22.95 -2.53
N ILE A 311 -1.60 -21.78 -2.69
CA ILE A 311 -1.41 -20.93 -3.86
C ILE A 311 -0.76 -19.64 -3.41
N SER A 312 0.45 -19.40 -3.92
CA SER A 312 1.20 -18.19 -3.67
C SER A 312 1.16 -17.26 -4.89
N THR A 313 0.86 -15.98 -4.67
CA THR A 313 0.91 -14.92 -5.70
C THR A 313 1.66 -13.71 -5.18
N TYR A 314 2.06 -12.78 -6.06
CA TYR A 314 2.95 -11.70 -5.66
C TYR A 314 2.24 -10.58 -4.90
N THR A 315 1.08 -10.12 -5.37
CA THR A 315 0.39 -8.95 -4.79
C THR A 315 -0.89 -9.30 -4.04
N LYS A 316 -1.21 -8.48 -3.03
CA LYS A 316 -2.46 -8.63 -2.26
C LYS A 316 -3.72 -8.49 -3.14
N SER A 317 -3.68 -7.60 -4.14
CA SER A 317 -4.79 -7.44 -5.10
C SER A 317 -5.04 -8.70 -5.93
N LEU A 318 -3.98 -9.42 -6.33
CA LEU A 318 -4.11 -10.72 -7.00
C LEU A 318 -4.64 -11.80 -6.06
N GLN A 319 -4.22 -11.79 -4.78
CA GLN A 319 -4.80 -12.68 -3.76
C GLN A 319 -6.32 -12.49 -3.65
N ASP A 320 -6.77 -11.24 -3.51
CA ASP A 320 -8.18 -10.90 -3.36
C ASP A 320 -8.98 -11.29 -4.61
N GLN A 321 -8.47 -11.04 -5.80
CA GLN A 321 -9.09 -11.47 -7.06
C GLN A 321 -9.22 -12.99 -7.12
N LEU A 322 -8.13 -13.70 -6.87
CA LEU A 322 -8.08 -15.16 -6.92
C LEU A 322 -9.07 -15.78 -5.94
N PHE A 323 -9.16 -15.22 -4.72
CA PHE A 323 -10.02 -15.76 -3.66
C PHE A 323 -11.50 -15.41 -3.86
N TYR A 324 -11.82 -14.11 -3.94
CA TYR A 324 -13.21 -13.65 -3.93
C TYR A 324 -13.92 -13.81 -5.27
N LYS A 325 -13.18 -13.91 -6.39
CA LYS A 325 -13.74 -14.03 -7.74
C LYS A 325 -13.49 -15.41 -8.32
N ASP A 326 -12.22 -15.77 -8.54
CA ASP A 326 -11.87 -16.91 -9.37
C ASP A 326 -12.12 -18.25 -8.66
N LEU A 327 -11.64 -18.42 -7.42
CA LEU A 327 -11.91 -19.62 -6.62
C LEU A 327 -13.40 -19.84 -6.40
N LYS A 328 -14.11 -18.78 -6.02
CA LYS A 328 -15.55 -18.85 -5.78
C LYS A 328 -16.33 -19.27 -7.04
N TYR A 329 -15.91 -18.78 -8.21
CA TYR A 329 -16.50 -19.18 -9.47
C TYR A 329 -16.26 -20.67 -9.78
N ILE A 330 -15.03 -21.13 -9.64
CA ILE A 330 -14.66 -22.53 -9.91
C ILE A 330 -15.33 -23.51 -8.93
N LEU A 331 -15.43 -23.18 -7.65
CA LEU A 331 -16.15 -24.02 -6.67
C LEU A 331 -17.63 -24.15 -7.01
N ASN A 332 -18.26 -23.08 -7.49
CA ASN A 332 -19.65 -23.16 -7.96
C ASN A 332 -19.79 -23.99 -9.26
N LEU A 333 -18.76 -24.01 -10.11
CA LEU A 333 -18.77 -24.77 -11.35
C LEU A 333 -18.60 -26.26 -11.08
N ILE A 334 -17.60 -26.64 -10.27
CA ILE A 334 -17.25 -28.04 -9.98
C ILE A 334 -18.25 -28.66 -8.98
N ASP A 335 -18.81 -27.86 -8.07
CA ASP A 335 -19.81 -28.24 -7.05
C ASP A 335 -19.37 -29.38 -6.14
N ILE A 336 -18.23 -29.24 -5.48
CA ILE A 336 -17.65 -30.18 -4.49
C ILE A 336 -17.56 -29.52 -3.11
N ASP A 337 -17.58 -30.30 -2.03
CA ASP A 337 -17.32 -29.81 -0.68
C ASP A 337 -15.86 -29.36 -0.58
N PHE A 338 -15.63 -28.06 -0.36
CA PHE A 338 -14.28 -27.51 -0.40
C PHE A 338 -14.16 -26.20 0.38
N ASN A 339 -13.16 -26.13 1.24
CA ASN A 339 -12.91 -24.95 2.07
C ASN A 339 -11.71 -24.16 1.54
N GLY A 340 -11.87 -22.85 1.47
CA GLY A 340 -10.81 -21.93 1.05
C GLY A 340 -10.50 -20.89 2.10
N LEU A 341 -9.22 -20.56 2.27
CA LEU A 341 -8.72 -19.53 3.18
C LEU A 341 -7.86 -18.53 2.43
N LEU A 342 -8.14 -17.25 2.63
CA LEU A 342 -7.25 -16.13 2.26
C LEU A 342 -6.43 -15.75 3.49
N LEU A 343 -5.12 -15.96 3.43
CA LEU A 343 -4.21 -15.66 4.52
C LEU A 343 -3.17 -14.62 4.11
N LYS A 344 -3.15 -13.51 4.82
CA LYS A 344 -2.13 -12.44 4.66
C LYS A 344 -1.14 -12.48 5.82
N GLY A 345 -0.02 -11.77 5.67
CA GLY A 345 0.98 -11.65 6.73
C GLY A 345 0.36 -11.05 8.00
N ARG A 346 0.75 -11.55 9.16
CA ARG A 346 0.19 -11.20 10.48
C ARG A 346 0.10 -9.69 10.72
N ASN A 347 1.06 -8.94 10.25
CA ASN A 347 1.12 -7.48 10.39
C ASN A 347 0.00 -6.72 9.65
N ASN A 348 -0.80 -7.41 8.81
CA ASN A 348 -1.97 -6.81 8.16
C ASN A 348 -3.23 -6.86 9.03
N TYR A 349 -3.22 -7.64 10.10
CA TYR A 349 -4.38 -7.81 10.96
C TYR A 349 -4.30 -6.93 12.20
N ILE A 350 -5.46 -6.45 12.64
CA ILE A 350 -5.57 -5.71 13.89
C ILE A 350 -5.49 -6.64 15.10
N CYS A 351 -4.91 -6.16 16.19
CA CYS A 351 -4.96 -6.79 17.51
C CYS A 351 -5.90 -6.02 18.42
N LEU A 352 -7.04 -6.61 18.76
CA LEU A 352 -8.06 -5.97 19.62
C LEU A 352 -7.52 -5.62 20.99
N ASN A 353 -6.65 -6.46 21.57
CA ASN A 353 -6.03 -6.17 22.85
C ASN A 353 -5.15 -4.90 22.80
N ARG A 354 -4.34 -4.75 21.75
CA ARG A 354 -3.52 -3.55 21.55
C ARG A 354 -4.36 -2.32 21.23
N LEU A 355 -5.46 -2.48 20.50
CA LEU A 355 -6.39 -1.39 20.24
C LEU A 355 -7.03 -0.90 21.54
N ASN A 356 -7.53 -1.80 22.40
CA ASN A 356 -8.12 -1.44 23.68
C ASN A 356 -7.11 -0.73 24.59
N HIS A 357 -5.85 -1.20 24.61
CA HIS A 357 -4.78 -0.50 25.34
C HIS A 357 -4.51 0.90 24.79
N LEU A 358 -4.54 1.07 23.48
CA LEU A 358 -4.35 2.38 22.86
C LEU A 358 -5.52 3.32 23.20
N GLU A 359 -6.76 2.84 23.13
CA GLU A 359 -7.95 3.62 23.50
C GLU A 359 -7.90 4.08 24.97
N SER A 360 -7.54 3.17 25.88
CA SER A 360 -7.44 3.50 27.32
C SER A 360 -6.32 4.50 27.66
N ASN A 361 -5.34 4.65 26.79
CA ASN A 361 -4.20 5.56 26.96
C ASN A 361 -4.11 6.59 25.79
N SER A 362 -5.25 6.85 25.15
CA SER A 362 -5.28 7.71 23.94
C SER A 362 -4.78 9.13 24.21
N ASP A 363 -5.08 9.71 25.36
CA ASP A 363 -4.69 11.07 25.72
C ASP A 363 -3.16 11.29 25.68
N GLU A 364 -2.38 10.24 25.94
CA GLU A 364 -0.92 10.32 25.98
C GLU A 364 -0.27 9.81 24.68
N LEU A 365 -0.86 8.79 24.08
CA LEU A 365 -0.26 8.07 22.97
C LEU A 365 -0.69 8.59 21.60
N ILE A 366 -1.83 9.31 21.51
CA ILE A 366 -2.41 9.77 20.25
C ILE A 366 -2.30 11.29 20.13
N ARG A 367 -1.77 11.76 19.00
CA ARG A 367 -1.72 13.18 18.67
C ARG A 367 -3.08 13.62 18.10
N ASP A 368 -3.42 14.91 18.28
CA ASP A 368 -4.71 15.43 17.82
C ASP A 368 -5.01 15.16 16.34
N PHE A 369 -4.01 15.29 15.48
CA PHE A 369 -4.17 15.00 14.05
C PHE A 369 -4.37 13.48 13.72
N GLU A 370 -4.04 12.57 14.64
CA GLU A 370 -4.26 11.12 14.51
C GLU A 370 -5.66 10.69 15.00
N CYS A 371 -6.41 11.59 15.65
CA CYS A 371 -7.69 11.27 16.27
C CYS A 371 -8.70 10.68 15.29
N HIS A 372 -8.91 11.33 14.14
CA HIS A 372 -9.84 10.84 13.11
C HIS A 372 -9.35 9.57 12.42
N GLU A 373 -8.05 9.37 12.31
CA GLU A 373 -7.46 8.14 11.79
C GLU A 373 -7.69 6.96 12.75
N LEU A 374 -7.54 7.20 14.06
CA LEU A 374 -7.88 6.19 15.07
C LEU A 374 -9.40 5.91 15.11
N ALA A 375 -10.23 6.94 14.95
CA ALA A 375 -11.67 6.76 14.85
C ALA A 375 -12.05 5.83 13.67
N ALA A 376 -11.37 5.95 12.52
CA ALA A 376 -11.59 5.05 11.40
C ALA A 376 -11.23 3.59 11.75
N ILE A 377 -10.11 3.38 12.45
CA ILE A 377 -9.71 2.04 12.93
C ILE A 377 -10.77 1.49 13.92
N ILE A 378 -11.24 2.31 14.87
CA ILE A 378 -12.25 1.89 15.88
C ILE A 378 -13.54 1.47 15.19
N VAL A 379 -14.06 2.29 14.26
CA VAL A 379 -15.30 1.98 13.54
C VAL A 379 -15.13 0.73 12.68
N TRP A 380 -14.06 0.65 11.89
CA TRP A 380 -13.79 -0.53 11.08
C TRP A 380 -13.62 -1.80 11.93
N SER A 381 -12.85 -1.72 13.03
CA SER A 381 -12.61 -2.89 13.90
C SER A 381 -13.88 -3.45 14.53
N TYR A 382 -14.92 -2.61 14.67
CA TYR A 382 -16.22 -3.02 15.18
C TYR A 382 -17.03 -3.85 14.17
N TYR A 383 -16.86 -3.57 12.87
CA TYR A 383 -17.66 -4.22 11.82
C TYR A 383 -16.93 -5.30 11.04
N THR A 384 -15.59 -5.29 11.02
CA THR A 384 -14.81 -6.28 10.25
C THR A 384 -15.01 -7.71 10.73
N LYS A 385 -14.97 -8.67 9.81
CA LYS A 385 -14.91 -10.11 10.11
C LYS A 385 -13.51 -10.68 9.94
N SER A 386 -12.70 -10.09 9.06
CA SER A 386 -11.36 -10.55 8.78
C SER A 386 -10.30 -9.93 9.70
N GLY A 387 -10.52 -8.69 10.13
CA GLY A 387 -9.51 -7.88 10.82
C GLY A 387 -8.38 -7.39 9.91
N ASP A 388 -8.49 -7.53 8.59
CA ASP A 388 -7.50 -7.08 7.59
C ASP A 388 -7.65 -5.59 7.32
N ILE A 389 -6.59 -4.80 7.60
CA ILE A 389 -6.60 -3.33 7.46
C ILE A 389 -6.91 -2.86 6.04
N GLU A 390 -6.72 -3.67 5.02
CA GLU A 390 -7.05 -3.31 3.64
C GLU A 390 -8.55 -3.08 3.42
N GLU A 391 -9.41 -3.62 4.28
CA GLU A 391 -10.84 -3.30 4.28
C GLU A 391 -11.12 -1.84 4.69
N CYS A 392 -10.23 -1.24 5.49
CA CYS A 392 -10.31 0.16 5.90
C CYS A 392 -9.62 1.07 4.86
N SER A 393 -10.24 1.21 3.70
CA SER A 393 -9.65 1.92 2.55
C SER A 393 -9.37 3.41 2.82
N SER A 394 -10.05 4.01 3.79
CA SER A 394 -9.81 5.39 4.27
C SER A 394 -8.49 5.54 5.03
N PHE A 395 -7.97 4.43 5.62
CA PHE A 395 -6.75 4.44 6.42
C PHE A 395 -5.54 4.02 5.58
N SER A 396 -4.60 4.93 5.42
CA SER A 396 -3.33 4.63 4.74
C SER A 396 -2.25 4.20 5.72
N VAL A 397 -1.89 2.92 5.73
CA VAL A 397 -0.81 2.38 6.58
C VAL A 397 0.51 3.13 6.34
N ALA A 398 0.84 3.46 5.09
CA ALA A 398 2.09 4.16 4.76
C ALA A 398 2.16 5.59 5.33
N ARG A 399 1.02 6.30 5.41
CA ARG A 399 0.95 7.65 6.00
C ARG A 399 0.87 7.61 7.52
N ASN A 400 0.21 6.59 8.07
CA ASN A 400 -0.08 6.44 9.49
C ASN A 400 0.69 5.24 10.09
N PHE A 401 1.92 5.02 9.63
CA PHE A 401 2.75 3.86 10.01
C PHE A 401 2.90 3.72 11.53
N ARG A 402 3.14 4.86 12.23
CA ARG A 402 3.24 4.89 13.69
C ARG A 402 1.95 4.37 14.34
N LEU A 403 0.80 4.91 13.94
CA LEU A 403 -0.49 4.52 14.52
C LEU A 403 -0.81 3.04 14.27
N TRP A 404 -0.56 2.56 13.04
CA TRP A 404 -0.74 1.14 12.72
C TRP A 404 0.18 0.23 13.54
N ASN A 405 1.41 0.60 13.75
CA ASN A 405 2.35 -0.15 14.59
C ASN A 405 1.89 -0.29 16.05
N LEU A 406 1.05 0.62 16.57
CA LEU A 406 0.51 0.53 17.91
C LEU A 406 -0.63 -0.50 18.03
N VAL A 407 -1.35 -0.80 16.94
CA VAL A 407 -2.56 -1.65 16.97
C VAL A 407 -2.47 -2.95 16.17
N LYS A 408 -1.52 -3.08 15.24
CA LYS A 408 -1.36 -4.28 14.42
C LYS A 408 -1.06 -5.53 15.26
N SER A 409 -1.44 -6.68 14.73
CA SER A 409 -1.06 -7.97 15.30
C SER A 409 0.44 -8.22 15.10
N ASP A 410 1.14 -8.58 16.17
CA ASP A 410 2.57 -8.84 16.16
C ASP A 410 2.86 -9.98 17.14
N VAL A 411 3.60 -10.99 16.71
CA VAL A 411 3.91 -12.18 17.54
C VAL A 411 4.62 -11.82 18.83
N ARG A 412 5.48 -10.79 18.80
CA ARG A 412 6.26 -10.31 19.94
C ARG A 412 5.40 -9.80 21.10
N PHE A 413 4.17 -9.35 20.80
CA PHE A 413 3.24 -8.79 21.78
C PHE A 413 2.02 -9.69 22.02
N CYS A 414 2.06 -10.93 21.53
CA CYS A 414 0.98 -11.88 21.73
C CYS A 414 1.15 -12.62 23.07
N GLN A 415 0.13 -12.57 23.91
CA GLN A 415 0.13 -13.24 25.21
C GLN A 415 -0.55 -14.60 25.14
N LYS A 416 -0.06 -15.58 25.92
CA LYS A 416 -0.69 -16.92 26.06
C LYS A 416 -2.09 -16.85 26.67
N GLN A 417 -2.31 -15.89 27.59
CA GLN A 417 -3.62 -15.64 28.22
C GLN A 417 -4.13 -14.27 27.77
N CYS A 418 -4.60 -14.19 26.54
CA CYS A 418 -5.19 -12.97 26.01
C CYS A 418 -6.70 -12.92 26.28
N ASN A 419 -7.19 -11.82 26.85
CA ASN A 419 -8.64 -11.62 27.10
C ASN A 419 -9.47 -11.62 25.81
N HIS A 420 -8.84 -11.52 24.66
CA HIS A 420 -9.46 -11.53 23.33
C HIS A 420 -9.14 -12.80 22.53
N SER A 421 -8.74 -13.91 23.17
CA SER A 421 -8.43 -15.17 22.47
C SER A 421 -9.54 -15.60 21.53
N ASP A 422 -10.77 -15.60 22.02
CA ASP A 422 -11.96 -16.08 21.30
C ASP A 422 -12.42 -15.12 20.18
N THR A 423 -12.04 -13.86 20.27
CA THR A 423 -12.38 -12.81 19.28
C THR A 423 -11.20 -12.42 18.41
N CYS A 424 -10.02 -13.00 18.64
CA CYS A 424 -8.80 -12.69 17.91
C CYS A 424 -8.91 -13.09 16.44
N PHE A 425 -8.86 -12.13 15.55
CA PHE A 425 -8.93 -12.37 14.10
C PHE A 425 -7.82 -13.32 13.63
N TYR A 426 -6.58 -13.08 14.03
CA TYR A 426 -5.46 -13.90 13.59
C TYR A 426 -5.51 -15.33 14.14
N SER A 427 -5.94 -15.53 15.38
CA SER A 427 -6.13 -16.87 15.97
C SER A 427 -7.16 -17.68 15.19
N LYS A 428 -8.31 -17.08 14.87
CA LYS A 428 -9.34 -17.73 14.05
C LYS A 428 -8.83 -18.16 12.69
N LEU A 429 -7.99 -17.32 12.05
CA LEU A 429 -7.39 -17.67 10.76
C LEU A 429 -6.44 -18.85 10.88
N THR A 430 -5.65 -18.93 11.99
CA THR A 430 -4.78 -20.09 12.23
C THR A 430 -5.57 -21.37 12.47
N ASP A 431 -6.74 -21.29 13.08
CA ASP A 431 -7.63 -22.45 13.24
C ASP A 431 -8.20 -22.89 11.87
N TYR A 432 -8.59 -21.95 11.01
CA TYR A 432 -9.09 -22.23 9.67
C TYR A 432 -8.06 -22.87 8.74
N ILE A 433 -6.75 -22.69 8.99
CA ILE A 433 -5.71 -23.36 8.21
C ILE A 433 -5.91 -24.88 8.22
N GLN A 434 -6.25 -25.44 9.39
CA GLN A 434 -6.44 -26.89 9.55
C GLN A 434 -7.72 -27.42 8.87
N GLU A 435 -8.70 -26.55 8.62
CA GLU A 435 -9.96 -26.89 7.97
C GLU A 435 -9.93 -26.63 6.46
N SER A 436 -8.85 -26.05 5.93
CA SER A 436 -8.78 -25.55 4.57
C SER A 436 -8.22 -26.56 3.60
N ASN A 437 -8.90 -26.76 2.48
CA ASN A 437 -8.41 -27.52 1.34
C ASN A 437 -7.52 -26.65 0.44
N VAL A 438 -7.77 -25.33 0.37
CA VAL A 438 -6.91 -24.39 -0.33
C VAL A 438 -6.61 -23.15 0.53
N ILE A 439 -5.33 -22.76 0.55
CA ILE A 439 -4.85 -21.57 1.25
C ILE A 439 -4.16 -20.67 0.24
N ILE A 440 -4.69 -19.45 0.10
CA ILE A 440 -4.12 -18.44 -0.79
C ILE A 440 -3.28 -17.47 0.04
N VAL A 441 -1.99 -17.34 -0.31
CA VAL A 441 -1.00 -16.51 0.36
C VAL A 441 -0.26 -15.62 -0.63
N ASN A 442 0.53 -14.65 -0.15
CA ASN A 442 1.50 -13.97 -1.01
C ASN A 442 2.90 -14.61 -0.88
N HIS A 443 3.78 -14.34 -1.86
CA HIS A 443 5.14 -14.86 -1.87
C HIS A 443 5.90 -14.52 -0.58
N ALA A 444 5.69 -13.33 -0.04
CA ALA A 444 6.36 -12.91 1.19
C ALA A 444 5.99 -13.78 2.40
N LEU A 445 4.69 -14.05 2.60
CA LEU A 445 4.26 -14.93 3.70
C LEU A 445 4.71 -16.37 3.46
N PHE A 446 4.56 -16.87 2.23
CA PHE A 446 4.92 -18.22 1.83
C PHE A 446 6.41 -18.51 2.08
N MET A 447 7.28 -17.62 1.61
CA MET A 447 8.73 -17.76 1.78
C MET A 447 9.17 -17.51 3.23
N SER A 448 8.55 -16.56 3.93
CA SER A 448 8.84 -16.33 5.35
C SER A 448 8.52 -17.55 6.21
N ASP A 449 7.41 -18.25 5.94
CA ASP A 449 7.07 -19.49 6.64
C ASP A 449 8.10 -20.59 6.39
N ALA A 450 8.50 -20.79 5.13
CA ALA A 450 9.47 -21.79 4.72
C ALA A 450 10.88 -21.51 5.29
N ILE A 451 11.37 -20.27 5.18
CA ILE A 451 12.73 -19.89 5.57
C ILE A 451 12.90 -19.89 7.10
N GLU A 452 11.94 -19.30 7.81
CA GLU A 452 12.00 -19.15 9.27
C GLU A 452 11.47 -20.39 10.02
N ASN A 453 11.02 -21.43 9.33
CA ASN A 453 10.42 -22.64 9.88
C ASN A 453 9.29 -22.33 10.89
N ARG A 454 8.39 -21.38 10.56
CA ARG A 454 7.31 -20.95 11.45
C ARG A 454 6.25 -22.03 11.63
N ASN A 455 6.17 -23.00 10.71
CA ASN A 455 5.17 -24.07 10.68
C ASN A 455 3.73 -23.56 10.72
N LEU A 456 3.47 -22.43 10.07
CA LEU A 456 2.14 -21.85 9.97
C LEU A 456 1.32 -22.60 8.91
N LEU A 457 1.92 -22.87 7.76
CA LEU A 457 1.31 -23.59 6.65
C LEU A 457 1.49 -25.11 6.80
N PRO A 458 0.58 -25.93 6.25
CA PRO A 458 0.73 -27.39 6.23
C PRO A 458 2.07 -27.84 5.63
N ARG A 459 2.76 -28.80 6.25
CA ARG A 459 4.07 -29.26 5.78
C ARG A 459 3.96 -30.05 4.48
N GLU A 460 2.97 -30.96 4.40
CA GLU A 460 2.67 -31.72 3.19
C GLU A 460 1.56 -31.00 2.44
N HIS A 461 1.85 -30.54 1.23
CA HIS A 461 0.91 -29.78 0.43
C HIS A 461 1.26 -29.81 -1.06
N LEU A 462 0.25 -29.61 -1.89
CA LEU A 462 0.41 -29.23 -3.29
C LEU A 462 0.69 -27.73 -3.35
N PHE A 463 1.54 -27.27 -4.26
CA PHE A 463 1.81 -25.84 -4.37
C PHE A 463 1.62 -25.27 -5.78
N VAL A 464 1.17 -24.03 -5.83
CA VAL A 464 1.16 -23.19 -7.03
C VAL A 464 1.83 -21.87 -6.70
N ILE A 465 2.89 -21.52 -7.43
CA ILE A 465 3.53 -20.22 -7.38
C ILE A 465 3.17 -19.48 -8.66
N ASP A 466 2.16 -18.62 -8.57
CA ASP A 466 1.69 -17.77 -9.67
C ASP A 466 2.49 -16.47 -9.70
N GLU A 467 2.79 -15.95 -10.87
CA GLU A 467 3.77 -14.88 -11.10
C GLU A 467 5.15 -15.24 -10.50
N ALA A 468 5.60 -16.46 -10.75
CA ALA A 468 6.81 -17.04 -10.17
C ALA A 468 8.09 -16.24 -10.46
N HIS A 469 8.10 -15.40 -11.50
CA HIS A 469 9.21 -14.51 -11.80
C HIS A 469 9.58 -13.53 -10.66
N ASP A 470 8.62 -13.25 -9.76
CA ASP A 470 8.83 -12.39 -8.59
C ASP A 470 9.30 -13.17 -7.34
N LEU A 471 9.37 -14.50 -7.39
CA LEU A 471 9.76 -15.35 -6.26
C LEU A 471 11.13 -15.01 -5.71
N PHE A 472 12.13 -14.87 -6.60
CA PHE A 472 13.49 -14.50 -6.21
C PHE A 472 13.53 -13.14 -5.49
N LYS A 473 12.83 -12.14 -6.03
CA LYS A 473 12.73 -10.80 -5.46
C LYS A 473 12.08 -10.84 -4.08
N ALA A 474 10.96 -11.54 -3.94
CA ALA A 474 10.27 -11.68 -2.66
C ALA A 474 11.17 -12.38 -1.61
N THR A 475 11.93 -13.39 -2.01
CA THR A 475 12.88 -14.08 -1.14
C THR A 475 14.04 -13.19 -0.74
N LYS A 476 14.63 -12.46 -1.70
CA LYS A 476 15.67 -11.45 -1.43
C LYS A 476 15.21 -10.44 -0.38
N ASP A 477 14.00 -9.91 -0.53
CA ASP A 477 13.43 -8.92 0.39
C ASP A 477 13.26 -9.48 1.81
N ILE A 478 12.87 -10.75 1.96
CA ILE A 478 12.74 -11.42 3.26
C ILE A 478 14.11 -11.68 3.90
N LEU A 479 15.06 -12.16 3.12
CA LEU A 479 16.41 -12.46 3.57
C LEU A 479 17.26 -11.20 3.83
N THR A 480 16.81 -10.04 3.32
CA THR A 480 17.43 -8.75 3.61
C THR A 480 16.98 -8.28 4.99
N LEU A 481 17.82 -8.50 5.98
CA LEU A 481 17.58 -8.02 7.34
C LEU A 481 18.23 -6.65 7.49
N GLY A 482 17.47 -5.69 8.04
CA GLY A 482 17.97 -4.33 8.23
C GLY A 482 17.36 -3.68 9.46
N TYR A 483 18.17 -2.87 10.12
CA TYR A 483 17.75 -2.06 11.27
C TYR A 483 18.00 -0.60 11.01
N ASP A 484 17.04 0.22 11.33
CA ASP A 484 17.18 1.66 11.33
C ASP A 484 17.01 2.24 12.74
N ARG A 485 17.66 3.38 12.94
CA ARG A 485 17.62 4.13 14.20
C ARG A 485 16.17 4.44 14.61
N SER A 486 15.33 4.85 13.69
CA SER A 486 13.99 5.32 14.03
C SER A 486 13.13 4.20 14.64
N SER A 487 13.24 2.98 14.13
CA SER A 487 12.51 1.83 14.66
C SER A 487 12.91 1.53 16.10
N LEU A 488 14.21 1.50 16.42
CA LEU A 488 14.67 1.23 17.78
C LEU A 488 14.30 2.37 18.73
N MET A 489 14.49 3.63 18.31
CA MET A 489 14.17 4.81 19.14
C MET A 489 12.67 4.94 19.42
N ASP A 490 11.82 4.66 18.46
CA ASP A 490 10.36 4.64 18.63
C ASP A 490 9.94 3.60 19.68
N TYR A 491 10.55 2.43 19.66
CA TYR A 491 10.30 1.39 20.67
C TYR A 491 10.74 1.83 22.07
N LEU A 492 11.97 2.31 22.19
CA LEU A 492 12.53 2.73 23.48
C LEU A 492 11.77 3.95 24.06
N SER A 493 11.40 4.92 23.25
CA SER A 493 10.66 6.11 23.69
C SER A 493 9.24 5.77 24.18
N ASN A 494 8.54 4.90 23.48
CA ASN A 494 7.22 4.43 23.91
C ASN A 494 7.26 3.72 25.25
N ILE A 495 8.35 3.01 25.56
CA ILE A 495 8.54 2.35 26.84
C ILE A 495 8.78 3.37 27.96
N SER A 496 9.60 4.39 27.72
CA SER A 496 9.90 5.41 28.72
C SER A 496 8.64 6.17 29.17
N ILE A 497 7.72 6.46 28.25
CA ILE A 497 6.43 7.09 28.54
C ILE A 497 5.57 6.18 29.45
N LEU A 498 5.56 4.89 29.19
CA LEU A 498 4.72 3.94 29.90
C LEU A 498 5.27 3.55 31.26
N ILE A 499 6.58 3.46 31.41
CA ILE A 499 7.24 3.26 32.71
C ILE A 499 6.91 4.40 33.67
N ASN A 500 6.91 5.63 33.19
CA ASN A 500 6.59 6.79 34.02
C ASN A 500 5.16 6.79 34.56
N LYS A 501 4.21 6.13 33.87
CA LYS A 501 2.79 6.08 34.22
C LYS A 501 2.44 4.92 35.16
N ASP A 502 2.81 3.70 34.75
CA ASP A 502 2.29 2.46 35.34
C ASP A 502 3.05 2.00 36.60
N LEU A 503 4.29 2.46 36.80
CA LEU A 503 5.16 1.99 37.86
C LEU A 503 5.43 3.03 38.96
N LYS A 504 4.69 4.13 39.01
CA LYS A 504 4.88 5.18 40.00
C LYS A 504 4.71 4.73 41.46
N ASP A 505 4.01 3.60 41.69
CA ASP A 505 3.58 3.21 43.01
C ASP A 505 4.21 1.93 43.63
N ASP A 506 4.91 1.07 42.84
CA ASP A 506 5.20 -0.29 43.29
C ASP A 506 6.66 -0.69 43.59
N SER A 507 7.67 0.06 43.23
CA SER A 507 9.04 -0.06 43.84
C SER A 507 10.04 0.95 43.24
N PRO A 508 10.48 1.93 44.03
CA PRO A 508 11.20 3.11 43.53
C PRO A 508 12.57 2.83 42.87
N ASP A 509 13.27 1.84 43.31
CA ASP A 509 14.67 1.64 42.89
C ASP A 509 14.81 0.89 41.57
N ASN A 510 13.98 -0.12 41.30
CA ASN A 510 14.03 -0.87 40.05
C ASN A 510 13.52 -0.05 38.86
N ILE A 511 12.57 0.85 39.08
CA ILE A 511 11.96 1.70 38.06
C ILE A 511 12.91 2.78 37.56
N LYS A 512 13.59 3.46 38.50
CA LYS A 512 14.62 4.43 38.21
C LYS A 512 15.76 3.83 37.38
N ASP A 513 16.15 2.63 37.71
CA ASP A 513 17.25 1.92 37.04
C ASP A 513 16.84 1.54 35.61
N ILE A 514 15.61 1.05 35.40
CA ILE A 514 15.07 0.75 34.06
C ILE A 514 15.02 2.03 33.19
N TYR A 515 14.52 3.13 33.77
CA TYR A 515 14.43 4.39 33.06
C TYR A 515 15.80 4.96 32.66
N GLN A 516 16.74 4.96 33.58
CA GLN A 516 18.13 5.39 33.31
C GLN A 516 18.77 4.52 32.22
N ARG A 517 18.58 3.18 32.27
CA ARG A 517 19.09 2.29 31.23
C ARG A 517 18.48 2.56 29.87
N ILE A 518 17.18 2.84 29.81
CA ILE A 518 16.54 3.22 28.55
C ILE A 518 17.16 4.51 28.01
N GLN A 519 17.34 5.53 28.84
CA GLN A 519 17.96 6.79 28.41
C GLN A 519 19.38 6.59 27.90
N LEU A 520 20.21 5.86 28.61
CA LEU A 520 21.58 5.55 28.19
C LEU A 520 21.59 4.79 26.87
N THR A 521 20.74 3.78 26.71
CA THR A 521 20.68 3.01 25.46
C THR A 521 20.21 3.89 24.29
N MET A 522 19.32 4.84 24.53
CA MET A 522 18.91 5.83 23.51
C MET A 522 20.07 6.72 23.09
N GLU A 523 20.85 7.21 24.06
CA GLU A 523 22.04 8.02 23.80
C GLU A 523 23.12 7.22 23.05
N ASP A 524 23.35 5.97 23.43
CA ASP A 524 24.29 5.08 22.74
C ASP A 524 23.88 4.80 21.29
N VAL A 525 22.58 4.58 21.03
CA VAL A 525 22.06 4.43 19.69
C VAL A 525 22.28 5.71 18.86
N GLU A 526 22.05 6.87 19.46
CA GLU A 526 22.29 8.15 18.79
C GLU A 526 23.76 8.39 18.49
N LEU A 527 24.64 8.12 19.46
CA LEU A 527 26.09 8.23 19.28
C LEU A 527 26.59 7.30 18.19
N PHE A 528 26.14 6.06 18.18
CA PHE A 528 26.48 5.10 17.13
C PHE A 528 26.16 5.62 15.73
N PHE A 529 24.91 6.02 15.50
CA PHE A 529 24.52 6.51 14.19
C PHE A 529 25.18 7.84 13.83
N LYS A 530 25.45 8.73 14.81
CA LYS A 530 26.15 9.99 14.60
C LYS A 530 27.61 9.77 14.24
N SER A 531 28.35 8.94 15.00
CA SER A 531 29.77 8.67 14.73
C SER A 531 29.96 8.04 13.34
N TYR A 532 29.01 7.20 12.94
CA TYR A 532 29.03 6.63 11.61
C TYR A 532 28.72 7.65 10.50
N LEU A 533 27.78 8.57 10.74
CA LEU A 533 27.49 9.67 9.81
C LEU A 533 28.69 10.61 9.64
N ASP A 534 29.34 10.96 10.74
CA ASP A 534 30.49 11.86 10.74
C ASP A 534 31.70 11.26 9.99
N SER A 535 31.91 9.94 10.08
CA SER A 535 32.96 9.24 9.34
C SER A 535 32.76 9.28 7.82
N LYS A 536 31.52 9.43 7.34
CA LYS A 536 31.17 9.42 5.92
C LYS A 536 30.99 10.80 5.28
N THR A 537 30.63 11.83 6.06
CA THR A 537 30.48 13.21 5.53
C THR A 537 31.79 13.85 5.14
N LEU A 538 32.91 13.34 5.62
CA LEU A 538 34.27 13.76 5.25
C LEU A 538 34.71 13.28 3.86
N GLY A 539 33.94 12.44 3.15
CA GLY A 539 34.37 11.77 1.95
C GLY A 539 33.75 12.15 0.61
N ASN A 540 32.53 12.74 0.51
CA ASN A 540 31.99 13.11 -0.81
C ASN A 540 30.80 14.09 -0.78
N SER A 541 31.00 15.25 -1.35
CA SER A 541 30.06 16.37 -1.45
C SER A 541 29.31 16.51 -2.79
N GLU A 542 29.06 15.47 -3.57
CA GLU A 542 28.58 15.68 -4.94
C GLU A 542 27.23 15.08 -5.33
N ASN A 543 26.31 14.81 -4.48
CA ASN A 543 24.87 14.79 -4.90
C ASN A 543 23.90 14.48 -3.75
N PRO A 544 23.11 15.45 -3.26
CA PRO A 544 22.24 15.26 -2.10
C PRO A 544 20.88 14.57 -2.39
N SER A 545 20.64 14.06 -3.60
CA SER A 545 19.31 13.56 -4.00
C SER A 545 19.13 12.03 -4.02
N TYR A 546 20.15 11.25 -3.72
CA TYR A 546 20.03 9.78 -3.65
C TYR A 546 20.62 9.27 -2.33
N PRO A 547 20.02 8.25 -1.71
CA PRO A 547 20.68 7.53 -0.62
C PRO A 547 21.96 6.92 -1.19
N SER A 548 23.13 7.31 -0.67
CA SER A 548 24.36 6.63 -1.00
C SER A 548 24.31 5.23 -0.40
N VAL A 549 24.28 4.21 -1.23
CA VAL A 549 24.41 2.81 -0.83
C VAL A 549 25.91 2.49 -0.99
N SER A 550 26.59 2.21 0.09
CA SER A 550 27.95 1.69 0.06
C SER A 550 27.96 0.22 0.42
N MET A 551 28.61 -0.57 -0.38
CA MET A 551 28.86 -1.98 -0.12
C MET A 551 30.18 -2.09 0.64
N TYR A 552 30.20 -2.89 1.71
CA TYR A 552 31.39 -3.09 2.53
C TYR A 552 31.86 -4.52 2.40
N ASN A 553 32.97 -4.74 1.73
CA ASN A 553 33.80 -5.94 1.89
C ASN A 553 34.78 -5.77 3.05
N ASP A 554 35.01 -4.52 3.51
CA ASP A 554 35.93 -4.16 4.59
C ASP A 554 35.19 -3.48 5.75
N ILE A 555 34.19 -4.14 6.33
CA ILE A 555 33.48 -3.64 7.52
C ILE A 555 34.45 -3.31 8.66
N GLU A 556 35.53 -4.07 8.81
CA GLU A 556 36.54 -3.84 9.83
C GLU A 556 37.18 -2.46 9.75
N ILE A 557 37.49 -1.94 8.54
CA ILE A 557 38.22 -0.67 8.39
C ILE A 557 37.30 0.52 8.66
N GLU A 558 36.02 0.45 8.28
CA GLU A 558 35.09 1.55 8.45
C GLU A 558 34.31 1.54 9.75
N PHE A 559 34.21 0.38 10.40
CA PHE A 559 33.61 0.23 11.74
C PHE A 559 34.63 0.29 12.90
N GLN A 560 35.92 0.32 12.64
CA GLN A 560 36.91 0.42 13.68
C GLN A 560 36.70 1.62 14.61
N ASP A 561 36.28 2.76 14.06
CA ASP A 561 35.97 3.98 14.82
C ASP A 561 34.65 3.88 15.61
N CYS A 562 33.71 3.04 15.19
CA CYS A 562 32.42 2.85 15.84
C CYS A 562 32.36 1.60 16.73
N SER A 563 33.36 0.74 16.64
CA SER A 563 33.43 -0.52 17.40
C SER A 563 33.29 -0.34 18.92
N PRO A 564 33.94 0.64 19.59
CA PRO A 564 33.74 0.88 21.00
C PRO A 564 32.29 1.25 21.35
N THR A 565 31.66 2.13 20.55
CA THR A 565 30.26 2.56 20.77
C THR A 565 29.27 1.40 20.57
N LEU A 566 29.52 0.54 19.59
CA LEU A 566 28.71 -0.66 19.35
C LEU A 566 28.81 -1.67 20.51
N MET A 567 29.99 -1.88 21.05
CA MET A 567 30.20 -2.75 22.22
C MET A 567 29.53 -2.18 23.47
N GLU A 568 29.58 -0.87 23.66
CA GLU A 568 28.90 -0.20 24.78
C GLU A 568 27.37 -0.31 24.60
N LEU A 569 26.86 -0.12 23.41
CA LEU A 569 25.43 -0.32 23.08
C LEU A 569 25.02 -1.78 23.38
N PHE A 570 25.79 -2.75 22.93
CA PHE A 570 25.56 -4.17 23.20
C PHE A 570 25.45 -4.50 24.68
N GLU A 571 26.41 -4.02 25.48
CA GLU A 571 26.42 -4.25 26.93
C GLU A 571 25.24 -3.54 27.64
N ASN A 572 24.83 -2.34 27.19
CA ASN A 572 23.66 -1.66 27.75
C ASN A 572 22.36 -2.38 27.38
N LEU A 573 22.22 -2.87 26.13
CA LEU A 573 21.09 -3.70 25.74
C LEU A 573 20.99 -4.99 26.57
N LYS A 574 22.10 -5.61 26.82
CA LYS A 574 22.19 -6.82 27.67
C LYS A 574 21.78 -6.55 29.14
N LYS A 575 22.16 -5.40 29.69
CA LYS A 575 21.71 -4.94 31.00
C LYS A 575 20.22 -4.66 31.01
N LEU A 576 19.71 -3.95 30.01
CA LEU A 576 18.29 -3.66 29.82
C LEU A 576 17.46 -4.94 29.74
N LYS A 577 17.91 -5.93 28.95
CA LYS A 577 17.26 -7.25 28.84
C LYS A 577 17.18 -7.94 30.22
N LYS A 578 18.27 -7.92 31.05
CA LYS A 578 18.22 -8.51 32.37
C LYS A 578 17.19 -7.86 33.28
N ILE A 579 17.04 -6.54 33.21
CA ILE A 579 16.06 -5.82 34.01
C ILE A 579 14.65 -6.18 33.56
N PHE A 580 14.37 -6.26 32.25
CA PHE A 580 13.04 -6.68 31.74
C PHE A 580 12.70 -8.13 32.15
N LEU A 581 13.68 -9.02 32.23
CA LEU A 581 13.44 -10.39 32.69
C LEU A 581 12.98 -10.47 34.14
N LEU A 582 13.32 -9.49 34.99
CA LEU A 582 12.94 -9.44 36.41
C LEU A 582 11.52 -8.85 36.61
N ILE A 583 10.87 -8.29 35.63
CA ILE A 583 9.49 -7.77 35.71
C ILE A 583 8.53 -8.96 35.85
N ASP A 584 7.66 -8.91 36.84
CA ASP A 584 6.69 -9.96 37.14
C ASP A 584 5.63 -10.07 36.04
N GLU A 585 5.38 -11.30 35.56
CA GLU A 585 4.38 -11.58 34.50
C GLU A 585 2.93 -11.50 35.03
N ASP A 586 2.73 -11.64 36.33
CA ASP A 586 1.39 -11.64 36.95
C ASP A 586 0.84 -10.22 37.18
N ASN A 587 1.64 -9.20 36.96
CA ASN A 587 1.19 -7.82 37.07
C ASN A 587 0.43 -7.41 35.78
N PRO A 588 -0.86 -7.03 35.84
CA PRO A 588 -1.67 -6.72 34.67
C PRO A 588 -1.27 -5.43 33.91
N ASN A 589 -0.12 -4.85 34.25
CA ASN A 589 0.37 -3.60 33.69
C ASN A 589 0.85 -3.75 32.25
N TYR A 590 0.73 -2.68 31.47
CA TYR A 590 1.15 -2.58 30.07
C TYR A 590 2.61 -3.00 29.80
N ILE A 591 3.48 -2.90 30.80
CA ILE A 591 4.91 -3.30 30.70
C ILE A 591 5.03 -4.82 30.62
N SER A 592 4.29 -5.57 31.43
CA SER A 592 4.30 -7.04 31.34
C SER A 592 3.77 -7.51 29.98
N PHE A 593 2.79 -6.79 29.43
CA PHE A 593 2.27 -7.04 28.08
C PHE A 593 3.33 -6.83 26.96
N LYS A 594 4.19 -5.82 27.12
CA LYS A 594 5.27 -5.54 26.14
C LYS A 594 6.59 -6.22 26.44
N LYS A 595 6.78 -6.78 27.61
CA LYS A 595 8.02 -7.37 28.10
C LYS A 595 8.66 -8.34 27.10
N ASN A 596 7.91 -9.34 26.66
CA ASN A 596 8.42 -10.37 25.76
C ASN A 596 8.78 -9.79 24.38
N GLY A 597 7.94 -8.93 23.84
CA GLY A 597 8.20 -8.26 22.56
C GLY A 597 9.44 -7.37 22.58
N LEU A 598 9.75 -6.78 23.75
CA LEU A 598 10.95 -5.96 23.96
C LEU A 598 12.20 -6.80 24.10
N ILE A 599 12.12 -7.87 24.85
CA ILE A 599 13.22 -8.83 24.99
C ILE A 599 13.57 -9.41 23.61
N ASP A 600 12.57 -9.76 22.81
CA ASP A 600 12.80 -10.27 21.44
C ASP A 600 13.44 -9.21 20.53
N LEU A 601 12.98 -7.95 20.62
CA LEU A 601 13.60 -6.86 19.86
C LEU A 601 15.06 -6.62 20.29
N ILE A 602 15.31 -6.61 21.60
CA ILE A 602 16.67 -6.46 22.15
C ILE A 602 17.54 -7.63 21.67
N ASN A 603 17.04 -8.87 21.70
CA ASN A 603 17.77 -10.04 21.22
C ASN A 603 18.11 -9.90 19.73
N GLN A 604 17.12 -9.56 18.88
CA GLN A 604 17.34 -9.37 17.46
C GLN A 604 18.39 -8.29 17.17
N PHE A 605 18.41 -7.21 17.95
CA PHE A 605 19.39 -6.15 17.79
C PHE A 605 20.79 -6.58 18.29
N MET A 606 20.84 -7.36 19.36
CA MET A 606 22.09 -7.95 19.86
C MET A 606 22.67 -8.96 18.87
N ASP A 607 21.85 -9.89 18.37
CA ASP A 607 22.25 -10.86 17.34
C ASP A 607 22.80 -10.15 16.10
N TYR A 608 22.18 -9.05 15.74
CA TYR A 608 22.58 -8.22 14.63
C TYR A 608 23.95 -7.54 14.86
N ILE A 609 24.20 -6.99 16.04
CA ILE A 609 25.52 -6.46 16.42
C ILE A 609 26.57 -7.59 16.38
N GLU A 610 26.23 -8.77 16.90
CA GLU A 610 27.13 -9.94 16.86
C GLU A 610 27.46 -10.36 15.42
N ILE A 611 26.48 -10.37 14.53
CA ILE A 611 26.70 -10.65 13.12
C ILE A 611 27.64 -9.61 12.50
N LEU A 612 27.47 -8.32 12.80
CA LEU A 612 28.38 -7.28 12.30
C LEU A 612 29.84 -7.49 12.74
N PHE A 613 30.05 -7.96 13.96
CA PHE A 613 31.38 -8.28 14.45
C PHE A 613 31.95 -9.59 13.89
N SER A 614 31.08 -10.56 13.58
CA SER A 614 31.48 -11.87 13.03
C SER A 614 31.59 -11.90 11.50
N CYS A 615 31.01 -10.90 10.79
CA CYS A 615 31.02 -10.84 9.31
C CYS A 615 32.41 -10.64 8.70
N SER A 616 33.43 -10.30 9.48
CA SER A 616 34.82 -10.27 9.01
C SER A 616 35.34 -11.65 8.58
N ASP A 617 34.72 -12.73 9.05
CA ASP A 617 35.21 -14.10 8.82
C ASP A 617 34.25 -15.02 8.08
N SER A 618 32.99 -14.64 7.80
CA SER A 618 32.04 -15.51 7.09
C SER A 618 31.80 -15.06 5.65
N ASP A 619 32.19 -15.90 4.70
CA ASP A 619 31.91 -15.72 3.26
C ASP A 619 30.40 -15.77 2.88
N ASP A 620 29.50 -16.00 3.85
CA ASP A 620 28.09 -16.28 3.58
C ASP A 620 27.18 -15.04 3.44
N TYR A 621 27.58 -13.89 4.01
CA TYR A 621 26.74 -12.71 4.06
C TYR A 621 27.31 -11.53 3.29
N LEU A 622 26.42 -10.73 2.73
CA LEU A 622 26.66 -9.43 2.13
C LEU A 622 26.08 -8.37 3.05
N SER A 623 26.88 -7.39 3.47
CA SER A 623 26.41 -6.30 4.33
C SER A 623 26.62 -4.94 3.69
N TRP A 624 25.69 -4.03 3.94
CA TRP A 624 25.79 -2.65 3.43
C TRP A 624 25.01 -1.69 4.30
N MET A 625 25.31 -0.40 4.16
CA MET A 625 24.58 0.67 4.79
C MET A 625 23.82 1.52 3.79
N LYS A 626 22.60 1.96 4.17
CA LYS A 626 21.84 3.01 3.49
C LYS A 626 21.82 4.26 4.34
N TYR A 627 22.16 5.38 3.74
CA TYR A 627 22.03 6.70 4.35
C TYR A 627 20.91 7.51 3.71
N PHE A 628 20.05 8.11 4.52
CA PHE A 628 18.92 8.90 4.09
C PHE A 628 19.19 10.38 4.36
N HIS A 629 19.57 11.13 3.34
CA HIS A 629 19.97 12.54 3.46
C HIS A 629 18.89 13.47 4.05
N LYS A 630 17.60 13.22 3.76
CA LYS A 630 16.50 14.07 4.28
C LYS A 630 16.29 13.95 5.78
N THR A 631 16.42 12.75 6.32
CA THR A 631 16.21 12.45 7.73
C THR A 631 17.53 12.39 8.51
N GLN A 632 18.67 12.44 7.82
CA GLN A 632 20.00 12.24 8.38
C GLN A 632 20.09 10.94 9.21
N THR A 633 19.43 9.88 8.73
CA THR A 633 19.39 8.57 9.37
C THR A 633 20.09 7.52 8.53
N CYS A 634 20.59 6.49 9.17
CA CYS A 634 21.19 5.33 8.53
C CYS A 634 20.38 4.09 8.82
N SER A 635 20.39 3.15 7.89
CA SER A 635 20.05 1.75 8.17
C SER A 635 21.21 0.85 7.77
N ILE A 636 21.48 -0.14 8.56
CA ILE A 636 22.47 -1.19 8.28
C ILE A 636 21.69 -2.41 7.82
N ASN A 637 22.16 -3.04 6.75
CA ASN A 637 21.46 -4.17 6.16
C ASN A 637 22.45 -5.30 5.88
N TYR A 638 21.97 -6.53 5.96
CA TYR A 638 22.70 -7.69 5.49
C TYR A 638 21.78 -8.67 4.76
N LEU A 639 22.39 -9.46 3.88
CA LEU A 639 21.70 -10.40 3.01
C LEU A 639 22.57 -11.65 2.86
N TYR A 640 21.98 -12.81 2.89
CA TYR A 640 22.64 -14.05 2.52
C TYR A 640 23.02 -14.05 1.04
N LYS A 641 24.31 -14.37 0.72
CA LYS A 641 24.85 -14.28 -0.64
C LYS A 641 24.19 -15.25 -1.63
N ASP A 642 23.89 -16.47 -1.19
CA ASP A 642 23.33 -17.52 -2.05
C ASP A 642 21.83 -17.75 -1.78
N ILE A 643 21.00 -16.87 -2.33
CA ILE A 643 19.55 -16.90 -2.17
C ILE A 643 18.95 -18.17 -2.75
N GLY A 644 19.44 -18.63 -3.91
CA GLY A 644 18.97 -19.83 -4.57
C GLY A 644 19.18 -21.08 -3.73
N LYS A 645 20.34 -21.22 -3.11
CA LYS A 645 20.66 -22.33 -2.21
C LYS A 645 19.69 -22.37 -1.01
N ILE A 646 19.41 -21.21 -0.40
CA ILE A 646 18.44 -21.15 0.71
C ILE A 646 17.03 -21.56 0.25
N LEU A 647 16.59 -21.08 -0.90
CA LEU A 647 15.29 -21.47 -1.46
C LEU A 647 15.21 -22.97 -1.66
N PHE A 648 16.24 -23.56 -2.24
CA PHE A 648 16.31 -25.00 -2.44
C PHE A 648 16.28 -25.76 -1.11
N GLU A 649 17.18 -25.47 -0.20
CA GLU A 649 17.33 -26.19 1.07
C GLU A 649 16.10 -26.04 1.99
N LYS A 650 15.49 -24.86 2.00
CA LYS A 650 14.38 -24.56 2.92
C LYS A 650 13.02 -24.93 2.37
N TYR A 651 12.85 -24.96 1.05
CA TYR A 651 11.56 -25.20 0.44
C TYR A 651 11.58 -26.37 -0.56
N PHE A 652 12.28 -26.26 -1.69
CA PHE A 652 12.14 -27.19 -2.81
C PHE A 652 12.66 -28.60 -2.50
N LYS A 653 13.62 -28.73 -1.61
CA LYS A 653 14.16 -30.03 -1.20
C LYS A 653 13.09 -30.99 -0.63
N ASN A 654 12.05 -30.45 0.00
CA ASN A 654 11.00 -31.23 0.66
C ASN A 654 9.64 -31.12 -0.03
N ASN A 655 9.49 -30.32 -1.08
CA ASN A 655 8.23 -30.05 -1.77
C ASN A 655 8.44 -30.24 -3.27
N ASN A 656 7.93 -31.33 -3.80
CA ASN A 656 8.20 -31.80 -5.15
C ASN A 656 6.97 -31.92 -6.06
N ILE A 657 5.77 -31.58 -5.58
CA ILE A 657 4.55 -31.64 -6.39
C ILE A 657 3.95 -30.24 -6.48
N GLY A 658 4.11 -29.60 -7.61
CA GLY A 658 3.58 -28.25 -7.77
C GLY A 658 3.85 -27.61 -9.11
N LEU A 659 3.53 -26.30 -9.14
CA LEU A 659 3.60 -25.46 -10.32
C LEU A 659 4.32 -24.15 -10.04
N LEU A 660 5.26 -23.82 -10.89
CA LEU A 660 5.83 -22.49 -11.06
C LEU A 660 5.31 -21.95 -12.38
N CYS A 661 4.47 -20.91 -12.37
CA CYS A 661 3.93 -20.33 -13.59
C CYS A 661 4.03 -18.80 -13.63
N SER A 662 4.23 -18.30 -14.82
CA SER A 662 4.20 -16.87 -15.11
C SER A 662 3.99 -16.61 -16.60
N ALA A 663 3.70 -15.36 -16.96
CA ALA A 663 3.74 -14.94 -18.36
C ALA A 663 5.16 -14.71 -18.87
N THR A 664 6.14 -14.59 -17.99
CA THR A 664 7.52 -14.19 -18.29
C THR A 664 8.50 -14.88 -17.34
N MET A 665 9.09 -15.97 -17.77
CA MET A 665 10.14 -16.71 -17.04
C MET A 665 11.32 -17.11 -17.93
N THR A 666 11.11 -17.12 -19.24
CA THR A 666 12.14 -17.56 -20.18
C THR A 666 12.86 -16.38 -20.83
N VAL A 667 14.15 -16.57 -21.06
CA VAL A 667 15.00 -15.71 -21.90
C VAL A 667 15.53 -16.56 -23.03
N ASN A 668 15.36 -16.11 -24.27
CA ASN A 668 15.69 -16.89 -25.48
C ASN A 668 15.05 -18.32 -25.49
N ASN A 669 13.81 -18.44 -25.04
CA ASN A 669 13.09 -19.70 -24.89
C ASN A 669 13.76 -20.73 -23.94
N SER A 670 14.63 -20.27 -23.04
CA SER A 670 15.21 -21.11 -21.98
C SER A 670 14.79 -20.63 -20.60
N PHE A 671 14.53 -21.59 -19.70
CA PHE A 671 14.29 -21.37 -18.27
C PHE A 671 15.59 -21.28 -17.44
N ASP A 672 16.75 -21.45 -18.03
CA ASP A 672 18.02 -21.65 -17.31
C ASP A 672 18.34 -20.48 -16.37
N TYR A 673 18.12 -19.23 -16.81
CA TYR A 673 18.28 -18.07 -15.96
C TYR A 673 17.38 -18.12 -14.72
N PHE A 674 16.11 -18.46 -14.89
CA PHE A 674 15.14 -18.55 -13.79
C PHE A 674 15.49 -19.71 -12.85
N ILE A 675 15.79 -20.89 -13.37
CA ILE A 675 16.18 -22.08 -12.61
C ILE A 675 17.41 -21.80 -11.74
N SER A 676 18.43 -21.15 -12.32
CA SER A 676 19.64 -20.75 -11.59
C SER A 676 19.35 -19.75 -10.47
N SER A 677 18.46 -18.78 -10.71
CA SER A 677 18.13 -17.75 -9.72
C SER A 677 17.45 -18.29 -8.46
N ILE A 678 16.65 -19.37 -8.61
CA ILE A 678 15.91 -19.98 -7.50
C ILE A 678 16.56 -21.27 -6.97
N GLY A 679 17.79 -21.61 -7.45
CA GLY A 679 18.59 -22.73 -6.94
C GLY A 679 18.11 -24.12 -7.36
N LEU A 680 17.24 -24.25 -8.35
CA LEU A 680 16.74 -25.55 -8.84
C LEU A 680 17.75 -26.31 -9.73
N ASN A 681 18.94 -25.73 -9.99
CA ASN A 681 20.04 -26.44 -10.67
C ASN A 681 20.60 -27.61 -9.82
N ASP A 682 20.47 -27.53 -8.50
CA ASP A 682 21.01 -28.50 -7.56
C ASP A 682 20.10 -29.72 -7.31
N LEU A 683 19.00 -29.84 -8.08
CA LEU A 683 18.12 -31.01 -8.03
C LEU A 683 18.91 -32.28 -8.49
N THR A 684 19.57 -32.89 -7.54
CA THR A 684 20.31 -34.16 -7.73
C THR A 684 19.45 -35.42 -7.48
N TYR A 685 18.11 -35.26 -7.31
CA TYR A 685 17.22 -36.31 -6.85
C TYR A 685 16.03 -36.56 -7.79
N ASP A 686 15.33 -37.64 -7.59
CA ASP A 686 14.26 -38.29 -8.37
C ASP A 686 13.06 -37.41 -8.80
N VAL A 687 13.16 -36.11 -8.71
CA VAL A 687 12.12 -35.16 -9.13
C VAL A 687 12.49 -34.52 -10.46
N GLU A 688 11.64 -34.68 -11.44
CA GLU A 688 11.84 -34.10 -12.76
C GLU A 688 11.10 -32.76 -12.88
N ILE A 689 11.80 -31.71 -13.40
CA ILE A 689 11.17 -30.45 -13.75
C ILE A 689 10.61 -30.56 -15.16
N LYS A 690 9.30 -30.57 -15.29
CA LYS A 690 8.59 -30.55 -16.58
C LYS A 690 8.43 -29.14 -17.09
N LYS A 691 9.18 -28.78 -18.11
CA LYS A 691 9.21 -27.44 -18.71
C LYS A 691 8.21 -27.34 -19.85
N LEU A 692 7.38 -26.29 -19.88
CA LEU A 692 6.41 -26.04 -20.94
C LEU A 692 6.35 -24.54 -21.27
N ILE A 693 6.45 -24.21 -22.56
CA ILE A 693 6.26 -22.85 -23.04
C ILE A 693 5.01 -22.85 -23.91
N LEU A 694 4.02 -22.07 -23.50
CA LEU A 694 2.78 -21.88 -24.26
C LEU A 694 2.75 -20.46 -24.80
N PRO A 695 2.70 -20.30 -26.12
CA PRO A 695 2.66 -18.96 -26.73
C PRO A 695 1.38 -18.23 -26.32
N SER A 696 1.42 -16.89 -26.38
CA SER A 696 0.21 -16.08 -26.28
C SER A 696 -0.76 -16.49 -27.41
N PRO A 697 -2.07 -16.55 -27.13
CA PRO A 697 -3.07 -16.80 -28.18
C PRO A 697 -3.18 -15.66 -29.19
N PHE A 698 -2.48 -14.54 -28.97
CA PHE A 698 -2.57 -13.33 -29.76
C PHE A 698 -1.51 -13.28 -30.86
N PHE A 699 -1.91 -12.82 -32.04
CA PHE A 699 -1.02 -12.60 -33.19
C PHE A 699 -0.34 -11.25 -33.07
N LEU A 700 0.75 -11.18 -32.32
CA LEU A 700 1.45 -9.92 -31.99
C LEU A 700 1.96 -9.18 -33.24
N GLU A 701 2.32 -9.89 -34.29
CA GLU A 701 2.76 -9.30 -35.56
C GLU A 701 1.69 -8.44 -36.24
N ASP A 702 0.42 -8.81 -36.09
CA ASP A 702 -0.72 -8.08 -36.68
C ASP A 702 -1.28 -7.00 -35.74
N GLN A 703 -1.16 -7.20 -34.42
CA GLN A 703 -1.78 -6.35 -33.40
C GLN A 703 -0.88 -5.25 -32.91
N LEU A 704 0.45 -5.34 -33.14
CA LEU A 704 1.43 -4.47 -32.53
C LEU A 704 2.35 -3.79 -33.53
N SER A 705 2.45 -2.47 -33.42
CA SER A 705 3.48 -1.68 -34.12
C SER A 705 4.60 -1.36 -33.13
N PHE A 706 5.83 -1.86 -33.42
CA PHE A 706 7.00 -1.60 -32.59
C PHE A 706 7.90 -0.54 -33.23
N TYR A 707 8.32 0.45 -32.42
CA TYR A 707 9.25 1.49 -32.82
C TYR A 707 10.39 1.62 -31.82
N SER A 708 11.62 1.67 -32.27
CA SER A 708 12.77 2.06 -31.46
C SER A 708 13.40 3.33 -31.99
N PHE A 709 13.69 4.28 -31.12
CA PHE A 709 14.37 5.52 -31.49
C PHE A 709 15.81 5.47 -31.05
N LYS A 710 16.72 5.56 -32.00
CA LYS A 710 18.15 5.79 -31.69
C LYS A 710 18.35 7.27 -31.34
N SER A 711 19.00 7.54 -30.22
CA SER A 711 19.43 8.88 -29.83
C SER A 711 20.89 8.87 -29.49
N GLU A 712 21.67 9.81 -30.07
CA GLU A 712 23.06 10.02 -29.67
C GLU A 712 23.22 10.89 -28.43
N LEU A 713 22.08 11.39 -27.89
CA LEU A 713 22.05 12.25 -26.71
C LEU A 713 22.27 11.44 -25.44
N ASN A 714 22.99 12.02 -24.51
CA ASN A 714 23.11 11.43 -23.17
C ASN A 714 21.71 11.39 -22.48
N ILE A 715 21.30 10.20 -22.07
CA ILE A 715 19.98 9.93 -21.46
C ILE A 715 19.72 10.78 -20.21
N ASN A 716 20.76 11.24 -19.52
CA ASN A 716 20.65 12.09 -18.34
C ASN A 716 20.69 13.59 -18.66
N SER A 717 20.86 14.00 -19.93
CA SER A 717 20.90 15.40 -20.31
C SER A 717 19.51 16.05 -20.38
N ASP A 718 19.46 17.35 -20.18
CA ASP A 718 18.22 18.12 -20.33
C ASP A 718 17.74 18.12 -21.79
N GLU A 719 18.66 18.07 -22.76
CA GLU A 719 18.35 17.99 -24.19
C GLU A 719 17.61 16.70 -24.54
N TYR A 720 17.99 15.56 -23.93
CA TYR A 720 17.27 14.30 -24.10
C TYR A 720 15.84 14.40 -23.55
N ILE A 721 15.68 14.95 -22.34
CA ILE A 721 14.36 15.14 -21.73
C ILE A 721 13.48 16.10 -22.54
N ASP A 722 14.07 17.15 -23.13
CA ASP A 722 13.34 18.08 -24.00
C ASP A 722 12.85 17.37 -25.27
N LYS A 723 13.70 16.59 -25.93
CA LYS A 723 13.36 15.81 -27.12
C LYS A 723 12.26 14.77 -26.83
N ILE A 724 12.41 14.02 -25.73
CA ILE A 724 11.38 13.04 -25.33
C ILE A 724 10.05 13.71 -25.00
N SER A 725 10.10 14.85 -24.30
CA SER A 725 8.89 15.60 -23.99
C SER A 725 8.17 16.08 -25.26
N GLU A 726 8.94 16.53 -26.25
CA GLU A 726 8.39 16.91 -27.55
C GLU A 726 7.73 15.73 -28.26
N GLN A 727 8.40 14.58 -28.33
CA GLN A 727 7.85 13.36 -28.93
C GLN A 727 6.55 12.90 -28.23
N ILE A 728 6.52 12.91 -26.88
CA ILE A 728 5.29 12.59 -26.11
C ILE A 728 4.17 13.53 -26.51
N PHE A 729 4.44 14.83 -26.63
CA PHE A 729 3.44 15.81 -26.99
C PHE A 729 2.96 15.61 -28.44
N GLU A 730 3.84 15.42 -29.41
CA GLU A 730 3.49 15.21 -30.82
C GLU A 730 2.66 13.93 -31.00
N ILE A 731 3.10 12.80 -30.43
CA ILE A 731 2.38 11.52 -30.51
C ILE A 731 1.00 11.67 -29.89
N SER A 732 0.91 12.25 -28.68
CA SER A 732 -0.36 12.44 -28.00
C SER A 732 -1.28 13.42 -28.71
N SER A 733 -0.75 14.41 -29.41
CA SER A 733 -1.54 15.37 -30.20
C SER A 733 -2.08 14.76 -31.49
N TYR A 734 -1.30 13.90 -32.12
CA TYR A 734 -1.67 13.22 -33.36
C TYR A 734 -2.71 12.11 -33.11
N TYR A 735 -2.47 11.26 -32.09
CA TYR A 735 -3.37 10.16 -31.73
C TYR A 735 -4.32 10.57 -30.60
N ASN A 736 -5.61 10.57 -30.84
CA ASN A 736 -6.62 10.80 -29.80
C ASN A 736 -6.88 9.53 -28.99
N LYS A 737 -5.82 8.92 -28.47
CA LYS A 737 -5.82 7.67 -27.72
C LYS A 737 -5.11 7.82 -26.39
N ARG A 738 -5.34 6.89 -25.46
CA ARG A 738 -4.65 6.84 -24.18
C ARG A 738 -3.21 6.35 -24.35
N MET A 739 -2.29 7.01 -23.66
CA MET A 739 -0.86 6.72 -23.69
C MET A 739 -0.30 6.51 -22.29
N LEU A 740 0.47 5.45 -22.11
CA LEU A 740 1.27 5.21 -20.91
C LEU A 740 2.76 5.41 -21.24
N VAL A 741 3.42 6.28 -20.49
CA VAL A 741 4.85 6.52 -20.57
C VAL A 741 5.52 5.96 -19.34
N LEU A 742 6.43 5.00 -19.50
CA LEU A 742 7.15 4.34 -18.41
C LEU A 742 8.55 4.93 -18.22
N CYS A 743 8.77 5.50 -17.04
CA CYS A 743 10.04 6.06 -16.59
C CYS A 743 10.69 5.15 -15.54
N THR A 744 12.01 5.16 -15.44
CA THR A 744 12.75 4.43 -14.40
C THR A 744 12.87 5.21 -13.08
N SER A 745 12.58 6.53 -13.06
CA SER A 745 12.71 7.36 -11.86
C SER A 745 11.63 8.44 -11.73
N PHE A 746 11.29 8.80 -10.49
CA PHE A 746 10.43 9.95 -10.19
C PHE A 746 11.01 11.30 -10.68
N LYS A 747 12.34 11.41 -10.69
CA LYS A 747 13.04 12.62 -11.20
C LYS A 747 12.73 12.83 -12.67
N GLN A 748 12.88 11.79 -13.48
CA GLN A 748 12.60 11.85 -14.92
C GLN A 748 11.11 12.17 -15.17
N ALA A 749 10.19 11.52 -14.45
CA ALA A 749 8.75 11.80 -14.55
C ALA A 749 8.43 13.27 -14.23
N SER A 750 9.04 13.83 -13.18
CA SER A 750 8.87 15.25 -12.79
C SER A 750 9.45 16.22 -13.83
N GLN A 751 10.64 15.93 -14.38
CA GLN A 751 11.24 16.75 -15.42
C GLN A 751 10.37 16.82 -16.68
N ILE A 752 9.83 15.69 -17.13
CA ILE A 752 8.90 15.62 -18.27
C ILE A 752 7.60 16.36 -17.96
N LYS A 753 7.03 16.19 -16.76
CA LYS A 753 5.85 16.94 -16.30
C LYS A 753 6.04 18.45 -16.48
N ASN A 754 7.15 18.98 -15.99
CA ASN A 754 7.42 20.43 -16.01
C ASN A 754 7.47 20.98 -17.45
N ARG A 755 7.96 20.20 -18.41
CA ARG A 755 8.03 20.59 -19.83
C ARG A 755 6.69 20.48 -20.55
N LEU A 756 5.85 19.50 -20.16
CA LEU A 756 4.61 19.20 -20.85
C LEU A 756 3.40 19.93 -20.28
N ARG A 757 3.40 20.33 -19.00
CA ARG A 757 2.25 20.89 -18.30
C ARG A 757 1.55 22.01 -19.07
N LEU A 758 2.29 23.03 -19.51
CA LEU A 758 1.76 24.18 -20.25
C LEU A 758 1.32 23.85 -21.68
N ARG A 759 1.88 22.76 -22.26
CA ARG A 759 1.52 22.35 -23.63
C ARG A 759 0.24 21.54 -23.64
N PHE A 760 0.03 20.69 -22.63
CA PHE A 760 -1.14 19.84 -22.52
C PHE A 760 -2.42 20.63 -22.16
N SER A 761 -2.30 21.72 -21.38
CA SER A 761 -3.41 22.62 -21.10
C SER A 761 -4.00 23.27 -22.37
N LYS A 762 -3.19 23.45 -23.42
CA LYS A 762 -3.61 24.04 -24.71
C LYS A 762 -4.38 23.07 -25.63
N ILE A 763 -4.28 21.76 -25.42
CA ILE A 763 -4.87 20.73 -26.29
C ILE A 763 -6.00 19.93 -25.64
N ASN A 764 -6.50 20.38 -24.49
CA ASN A 764 -7.59 19.74 -23.73
C ASN A 764 -7.36 18.24 -23.49
N LYS A 765 -6.11 17.86 -23.17
CA LYS A 765 -5.73 16.49 -22.81
C LYS A 765 -5.21 16.41 -21.38
N ARG A 766 -5.64 15.41 -20.62
CA ARG A 766 -5.16 15.17 -19.25
C ARG A 766 -3.74 14.61 -19.24
N LEU A 767 -2.83 15.31 -18.57
CA LEU A 767 -1.49 14.81 -18.23
C LEU A 767 -1.50 14.36 -16.77
N LEU A 768 -1.36 13.06 -16.54
CA LEU A 768 -1.29 12.44 -15.23
C LEU A 768 0.14 11.98 -14.96
N VAL A 769 0.66 12.27 -13.77
CA VAL A 769 2.06 11.93 -13.44
C VAL A 769 2.13 11.26 -12.08
N HIS A 770 2.86 10.16 -12.01
CA HIS A 770 3.15 9.45 -10.78
C HIS A 770 4.21 10.20 -9.98
N GLU A 771 3.77 10.86 -8.93
CA GLU A 771 4.60 11.61 -8.00
C GLU A 771 4.69 10.88 -6.67
N LYS A 772 5.75 11.16 -5.92
CA LYS A 772 5.97 10.54 -4.60
C LYS A 772 4.82 10.91 -3.65
N GLY A 773 4.14 9.88 -3.11
CA GLY A 773 2.99 10.06 -2.21
C GLY A 773 1.61 10.10 -2.89
N ARG A 774 1.55 10.09 -4.22
CA ARG A 774 0.27 10.01 -4.96
C ARG A 774 -0.16 8.57 -5.14
N SER A 775 -1.42 8.27 -4.84
CA SER A 775 -1.98 6.91 -4.95
C SER A 775 -2.00 6.44 -6.41
N LYS A 776 -1.49 5.22 -6.64
CA LYS A 776 -1.52 4.53 -7.94
C LYS A 776 -2.96 4.31 -8.42
N SER A 777 -3.85 3.88 -7.52
CA SER A 777 -5.27 3.62 -7.84
C SER A 777 -6.01 4.88 -8.27
N SER A 778 -5.77 6.03 -7.61
CA SER A 778 -6.38 7.30 -7.99
C SER A 778 -5.94 7.77 -9.38
N LEU A 779 -4.64 7.56 -9.71
CA LEU A 779 -4.11 7.89 -11.05
C LEU A 779 -4.72 7.01 -12.15
N ILE A 780 -4.86 5.72 -11.89
CA ILE A 780 -5.48 4.78 -12.83
C ILE A 780 -6.94 5.16 -13.09
N ARG A 781 -7.69 5.50 -12.04
CA ARG A 781 -9.09 5.92 -12.17
C ARG A 781 -9.21 7.20 -13.00
N ALA A 782 -8.39 8.22 -12.69
CA ALA A 782 -8.35 9.47 -13.46
C ALA A 782 -7.93 9.23 -14.93
N TYR A 783 -7.07 8.24 -15.16
CA TYR A 783 -6.65 7.82 -16.50
C TYR A 783 -7.81 7.15 -17.28
N LYS A 784 -8.53 6.23 -16.63
CA LYS A 784 -9.70 5.55 -17.21
C LYS A 784 -10.87 6.51 -17.46
N GLY A 785 -11.04 7.54 -16.64
CA GLY A 785 -12.10 8.55 -16.78
C GLY A 785 -11.95 9.49 -17.98
N SER A 786 -10.84 9.46 -18.72
CA SER A 786 -10.62 10.27 -19.92
C SER A 786 -10.33 9.40 -21.14
N LYS A 787 -10.89 9.75 -22.30
CA LYS A 787 -10.71 9.01 -23.55
C LYS A 787 -9.31 9.20 -24.18
N SER A 788 -8.56 10.24 -23.78
CA SER A 788 -7.29 10.61 -24.41
C SER A 788 -6.27 11.15 -23.41
N SER A 789 -6.13 10.51 -22.27
CA SER A 789 -5.15 10.89 -21.24
C SER A 789 -3.77 10.33 -21.49
N VAL A 790 -2.75 11.05 -21.02
CA VAL A 790 -1.35 10.58 -20.95
C VAL A 790 -0.98 10.36 -19.49
N LEU A 791 -0.55 9.13 -19.15
CA LEU A 791 -0.08 8.78 -17.83
C LEU A 791 1.44 8.55 -17.87
N ILE A 792 2.19 9.35 -17.12
CA ILE A 792 3.63 9.13 -16.91
C ILE A 792 3.78 8.34 -15.62
N GLY A 793 4.12 7.05 -15.75
CA GLY A 793 4.30 6.11 -14.65
C GLY A 793 5.77 5.85 -14.34
N THR A 794 6.06 5.48 -13.09
CA THR A 794 7.38 4.96 -12.67
C THR A 794 7.35 3.42 -12.60
N MET A 795 8.38 2.80 -12.05
CA MET A 795 8.49 1.33 -11.91
C MET A 795 7.25 0.67 -11.28
N ALA A 796 6.53 1.37 -10.40
CA ALA A 796 5.27 0.86 -9.84
C ALA A 796 4.18 0.60 -10.90
N PHE A 797 4.30 1.19 -12.09
CA PHE A 797 3.40 0.97 -13.22
C PHE A 797 3.89 -0.09 -14.21
N TRP A 798 5.09 -0.68 -13.99
CA TRP A 798 5.58 -1.83 -14.75
C TRP A 798 4.83 -3.11 -14.38
N GLU A 799 4.38 -3.23 -13.14
CA GLU A 799 3.73 -4.41 -12.58
C GLU A 799 2.29 -4.07 -12.09
N GLY A 800 1.37 -5.02 -12.18
CA GLY A 800 0.08 -4.97 -11.48
C GLY A 800 -0.93 -3.89 -11.89
N ILE A 801 -0.94 -3.43 -13.16
CA ILE A 801 -2.03 -2.60 -13.69
C ILE A 801 -2.85 -3.41 -14.68
N ASP A 802 -4.16 -3.41 -14.49
CA ASP A 802 -5.11 -3.97 -15.43
C ASP A 802 -5.75 -2.85 -16.26
N LEU A 803 -5.31 -2.74 -17.54
CA LEU A 803 -5.79 -1.77 -18.51
C LEU A 803 -6.13 -2.52 -19.81
N PRO A 804 -7.26 -3.25 -19.85
CA PRO A 804 -7.62 -4.06 -21.00
C PRO A 804 -8.11 -3.21 -22.18
N GLY A 805 -7.88 -3.72 -23.39
CA GLY A 805 -8.45 -3.21 -24.63
C GLY A 805 -8.10 -1.75 -24.93
N SER A 806 -9.09 -0.98 -25.30
CA SER A 806 -8.93 0.45 -25.63
C SER A 806 -8.49 1.34 -24.47
N GLU A 807 -8.32 0.79 -23.27
CA GLU A 807 -7.82 1.52 -22.11
C GLU A 807 -6.32 1.86 -22.22
N LEU A 808 -5.55 1.10 -23.01
CA LEU A 808 -4.15 1.38 -23.31
C LEU A 808 -3.88 1.11 -24.79
N SER A 809 -3.59 2.16 -25.57
CA SER A 809 -3.29 2.03 -26.99
C SER A 809 -1.84 2.35 -27.36
N ILE A 810 -1.15 3.15 -26.53
CA ILE A 810 0.24 3.54 -26.79
C ILE A 810 1.03 3.35 -25.51
N LEU A 811 2.08 2.53 -25.59
CA LEU A 811 3.04 2.32 -24.51
C LEU A 811 4.41 2.84 -24.95
N MET A 812 4.98 3.76 -24.20
CA MET A 812 6.31 4.30 -24.43
C MET A 812 7.23 3.99 -23.24
N MET A 813 8.31 3.28 -23.49
CA MET A 813 9.39 3.02 -22.55
C MET A 813 10.55 3.98 -22.78
N LEU A 814 10.89 4.78 -21.79
CA LEU A 814 11.97 5.78 -21.93
C LEU A 814 13.35 5.20 -21.68
N ARG A 815 13.44 4.09 -20.97
CA ARG A 815 14.69 3.38 -20.71
C ARG A 815 14.45 1.89 -20.58
N ILE A 816 15.41 1.12 -21.01
CA ILE A 816 15.47 -0.31 -20.71
C ILE A 816 15.63 -0.46 -19.18
N PRO A 817 14.80 -1.32 -18.52
CA PRO A 817 14.73 -1.41 -17.07
C PRO A 817 15.87 -2.23 -16.45
N PHE A 818 17.13 -1.87 -16.76
CA PHE A 818 18.27 -2.49 -16.11
C PHE A 818 18.24 -2.29 -14.61
N SER A 819 18.65 -3.29 -13.87
CA SER A 819 18.83 -3.19 -12.43
C SER A 819 19.93 -2.17 -12.09
N ASN A 820 19.79 -1.49 -10.94
CA ASN A 820 20.76 -0.48 -10.52
C ASN A 820 22.14 -1.14 -10.33
N PRO A 821 23.17 -0.73 -11.08
CA PRO A 821 24.51 -1.31 -10.94
C PRO A 821 25.14 -1.08 -9.56
N ASN A 822 24.63 -0.10 -8.81
CA ASN A 822 25.05 0.20 -7.44
C ASN A 822 24.25 -0.58 -6.37
N ASP A 823 23.28 -1.43 -6.77
CA ASP A 823 22.64 -2.35 -5.82
C ASP A 823 23.69 -3.30 -5.24
N PRO A 824 23.80 -3.45 -3.92
CA PRO A 824 24.85 -4.25 -3.29
C PRO A 824 24.89 -5.70 -3.78
N TYR A 825 23.74 -6.32 -3.96
CA TYR A 825 23.65 -7.69 -4.48
C TYR A 825 24.11 -7.78 -5.94
N MET A 826 23.74 -6.81 -6.79
CA MET A 826 24.16 -6.77 -8.18
C MET A 826 25.68 -6.56 -8.33
N ARG A 827 26.28 -5.72 -7.49
CA ARG A 827 27.74 -5.54 -7.46
C ARG A 827 28.43 -6.83 -7.09
N TYR A 828 28.01 -7.46 -6.00
CA TYR A 828 28.54 -8.76 -5.57
C TYR A 828 28.45 -9.82 -6.69
N MET A 829 27.29 -9.95 -7.34
CA MET A 829 27.10 -10.91 -8.43
C MET A 829 27.99 -10.61 -9.64
N ASN A 830 28.17 -9.33 -10.01
CA ASN A 830 29.07 -8.92 -11.08
C ASN A 830 30.53 -9.27 -10.75
N GLU A 831 30.98 -9.06 -9.51
CA GLU A 831 32.33 -9.41 -9.04
C GLU A 831 32.53 -10.93 -9.04
N LYS A 832 31.54 -11.69 -8.55
CA LYS A 832 31.56 -13.15 -8.53
C LYS A 832 31.71 -13.73 -9.94
N LEU A 833 30.85 -13.29 -10.88
CA LEU A 833 30.91 -13.76 -12.28
C LEU A 833 32.21 -13.31 -12.98
N SER A 834 32.68 -12.11 -12.73
CA SER A 834 33.95 -11.63 -13.27
C SER A 834 35.14 -12.49 -12.81
N SER A 835 35.13 -12.94 -11.55
CA SER A 835 36.15 -13.86 -11.03
C SER A 835 36.13 -15.24 -11.70
N GLN A 836 34.97 -15.64 -12.27
CA GLN A 836 34.77 -16.87 -13.02
C GLN A 836 35.04 -16.69 -14.53
N GLY A 837 35.40 -15.47 -14.97
CA GLY A 837 35.63 -15.15 -16.38
C GLY A 837 34.33 -14.85 -17.16
N GLU A 838 33.21 -14.67 -16.47
CA GLU A 838 31.90 -14.40 -17.06
C GLU A 838 31.54 -12.91 -16.93
N ASN A 839 30.67 -12.43 -17.81
CA ASN A 839 30.22 -11.04 -17.81
C ASN A 839 28.85 -10.90 -17.10
N GLY A 840 28.86 -10.41 -15.88
CA GLY A 840 27.63 -10.26 -15.08
C GLY A 840 26.58 -9.35 -15.72
N PHE A 841 26.96 -8.42 -16.59
CA PHE A 841 25.98 -7.64 -17.36
C PHE A 841 25.18 -8.55 -18.30
N ASN A 842 25.86 -9.44 -19.05
CA ASN A 842 25.20 -10.34 -20.00
C ASN A 842 24.44 -11.46 -19.29
N GLU A 843 24.99 -12.00 -18.21
CA GLU A 843 24.42 -13.19 -17.53
C GLU A 843 23.26 -12.84 -16.56
N ILE A 844 23.21 -11.59 -16.05
CA ILE A 844 22.19 -11.20 -15.07
C ILE A 844 21.38 -10.00 -15.53
N GLN A 845 22.04 -8.88 -15.87
CA GLN A 845 21.31 -7.63 -16.10
C GLN A 845 20.50 -7.64 -17.39
N VAL A 846 21.04 -8.22 -18.44
CA VAL A 846 20.33 -8.35 -19.74
C VAL A 846 19.13 -9.30 -19.61
N PRO A 847 19.24 -10.52 -19.06
CA PRO A 847 18.10 -11.39 -18.83
C PRO A 847 16.99 -10.74 -17.96
N ASP A 848 17.38 -10.12 -16.86
CA ASP A 848 16.45 -9.42 -15.97
C ASP A 848 15.70 -8.28 -16.67
N ALA A 849 16.41 -7.47 -17.45
CA ALA A 849 15.82 -6.42 -18.27
C ALA A 849 14.87 -6.96 -19.36
N CYS A 850 15.23 -8.07 -20.01
CA CYS A 850 14.37 -8.74 -21.00
C CYS A 850 13.05 -9.21 -20.38
N LEU A 851 13.10 -9.83 -19.19
CA LEU A 851 11.88 -10.28 -18.47
C LEU A 851 11.00 -9.08 -18.10
N LYS A 852 11.60 -8.01 -17.56
CA LYS A 852 10.87 -6.79 -17.25
C LYS A 852 10.25 -6.14 -18.49
N MET A 853 10.96 -6.09 -19.61
CA MET A 853 10.40 -5.59 -20.87
C MET A 853 9.23 -6.43 -21.37
N LYS A 854 9.32 -7.77 -21.33
CA LYS A 854 8.20 -8.67 -21.65
C LYS A 854 6.95 -8.36 -20.81
N GLN A 855 7.12 -8.08 -19.51
CA GLN A 855 6.03 -7.71 -18.61
C GLN A 855 5.37 -6.37 -19.01
N GLY A 856 6.16 -5.35 -19.29
CA GLY A 856 5.65 -4.06 -19.76
C GLY A 856 4.87 -4.19 -21.05
N PHE A 857 5.40 -4.94 -21.98
CA PHE A 857 4.82 -5.22 -23.27
C PHE A 857 3.49 -6.00 -23.18
N GLY A 858 3.40 -7.04 -22.34
CA GLY A 858 2.18 -7.83 -22.14
C GLY A 858 0.98 -7.05 -21.59
N ARG A 859 1.13 -5.73 -21.34
CA ARG A 859 0.02 -4.85 -20.95
C ARG A 859 -0.74 -4.27 -22.12
N LEU A 860 -0.11 -4.23 -23.29
CA LEU A 860 -0.66 -3.57 -24.47
C LEU A 860 -1.67 -4.47 -25.20
N ILE A 861 -1.39 -5.77 -25.24
CA ILE A 861 -2.22 -6.78 -25.91
C ILE A 861 -2.69 -7.81 -24.88
N ARG A 862 -4.00 -7.87 -24.65
CA ARG A 862 -4.65 -8.78 -23.67
C ARG A 862 -5.86 -9.52 -24.22
N THR A 863 -6.40 -9.05 -25.34
CA THR A 863 -7.52 -9.65 -26.06
C THR A 863 -7.21 -9.75 -27.56
N GLU A 864 -7.98 -10.56 -28.27
CA GLU A 864 -7.85 -10.73 -29.71
C GLU A 864 -8.12 -9.45 -30.51
N ASP A 865 -8.93 -8.56 -29.95
CA ASP A 865 -9.32 -7.29 -30.56
C ASP A 865 -8.37 -6.13 -30.22
N ASP A 866 -7.40 -6.32 -29.33
CA ASP A 866 -6.47 -5.28 -28.93
C ASP A 866 -5.48 -4.98 -30.05
N SER A 867 -5.16 -3.72 -30.21
CA SER A 867 -4.08 -3.23 -31.07
C SER A 867 -3.34 -2.09 -30.40
N GLY A 868 -2.03 -2.01 -30.62
CA GLY A 868 -1.27 -1.00 -29.91
C GLY A 868 0.07 -0.61 -30.56
N ILE A 869 0.60 0.49 -30.06
CA ILE A 869 1.91 1.02 -30.45
C ILE A 869 2.84 0.91 -29.25
N PHE A 870 3.96 0.21 -29.43
CA PHE A 870 5.01 0.11 -28.44
C PHE A 870 6.26 0.87 -28.91
N ILE A 871 6.72 1.80 -28.09
CA ILE A 871 7.84 2.69 -28.40
C ILE A 871 8.92 2.53 -27.33
N VAL A 872 10.16 2.30 -27.76
CA VAL A 872 11.35 2.27 -26.89
C VAL A 872 12.29 3.39 -27.32
N THR A 873 12.71 4.24 -26.39
CA THR A 873 13.57 5.41 -26.69
C THR A 873 14.99 5.31 -26.14
N ASP A 874 15.34 4.19 -25.52
CA ASP A 874 16.70 3.90 -25.06
C ASP A 874 17.52 3.38 -26.27
N PRO A 875 18.64 4.03 -26.63
CA PRO A 875 19.43 3.69 -27.83
C PRO A 875 20.12 2.33 -27.76
#